data_c5c325de2394b74302b4678d8741aaa0
#
_entry.id   c5c325de2394b74302b4678d8741aaa0
#
_cell.length_a   1.000
_cell.length_b   1.000
_cell.length_c   1.000
_cell.angle_alpha   90.00
_cell.angle_beta   90.00
_cell.angle_gamma   90.00
#
_symmetry.space_group_name_H-M   'P 1'
#
loop_
_entity.id
_entity.type
_entity.pdbx_description
1 polymer ?
#
loop_
_entity_poly.entity_id
_entity_poly.type
_entity_poly.pdbx_seq_one_letter_code
_entity_poly.pdbx_strand_id
1 'polypeptide(L)'
;LQALGFSIDDISRAIGSENVNVSGGDVVTDGVRRNLQVSGEFTNVEQIKNVVVKGGKGNVAYVRDLADVVETGKEQQSFARLDGKEVVTLAVLKKAGENLINAADQIEAIVADYQKTELPKNCTIVITNDQSTATRINLADLINSIIIGFILVTIVLMFFMGVQNAIFVGLATPLSAFLAFLVMPSLDFTFNIVVTFAFLLSIGIIVDDAVVVIENTHRLHTKEGIDIKTATKWAAAEVFAPVVAGTLTTLAPFFPLLFWPGLIGEFFVYLPSVLIITLTASLIVAYIFNPVFAVDFMDRKPRVLNRRRLFFIGLIGGALTVLGIVTGQTWIAVLAVFNLGFFLLNRFWITPKVIKPFQDKWLPALMNMYRSVLRWSISGNRAWFVVLGVVVMLVGTVFLMIVAGPQVVFFPSSDPNYAYVYIQTPQGTDAEVTDSITRIVEQRVQKIIGPKNPTVKSVISNVGLGAGDPQNPDRTVTPHKGKVTVAFVEYSKRHGDFTGRYLTLFRDALRDLPGVEIVVDKENSGPPTGKPINIEISGDDLDTLVAIQDRVKVLLTDSLRIGGIERLKSDLIRNKPEARVVIDREKANREGISTVQVGMALRNSLYGAEATKYRAGEEEYPVQLRVKEDMRHNADALLNLPLTFREMSSGQFRQVPMSAVAKVEYTSTFGGINRKNQKRVVTLGSNVLEGFNTNETNDQIRRAVAGLKIPEGYDIKLTGEQEDQQETGEFLGFAMMVALMLILVIMVTQFNSVAKPILIMTTVLFSLIGVLLGFIIFQMTVSIAITGIGVVALAGIVVRNGIVLVDFTDVLKKEGYRTRRAIIEGGAVRFNPVVLTAAATILGLIPLAVGLNINFWELINLRSPQIHLGSDSVAFWGPLAWSIVFGLSFATFLTLVVVPCMYFILYTVQLRLRRSRLHRAIREGVHNPTAHH
;
A
#
# COMPACT_ATOMS: atom_id res chain seq x y z
N LEU A 1 45.87 -9.97 -38.05
CA LEU A 1 45.01 -9.62 -39.18
C LEU A 1 45.73 -8.68 -40.16
N GLN A 2 46.24 -7.55 -39.72
CA GLN A 2 46.87 -6.53 -40.58
C GLN A 2 48.06 -7.08 -41.39
N ALA A 3 48.97 -7.77 -40.72
CA ALA A 3 50.18 -8.31 -41.36
C ALA A 3 49.91 -9.35 -42.44
N LEU A 4 48.80 -10.06 -42.29
CA LEU A 4 48.43 -11.16 -43.19
C LEU A 4 47.36 -10.78 -44.22
N GLY A 5 46.77 -9.56 -44.09
CA GLY A 5 45.82 -9.05 -45.05
C GLY A 5 44.40 -9.60 -44.94
N PHE A 6 43.96 -9.97 -43.73
CA PHE A 6 42.59 -10.46 -43.44
C PHE A 6 41.75 -9.38 -42.74
N SER A 7 40.48 -9.37 -43.03
CA SER A 7 39.46 -8.59 -42.29
C SER A 7 38.67 -9.46 -41.34
N ILE A 8 37.97 -8.82 -40.38
CA ILE A 8 36.99 -9.47 -39.49
C ILE A 8 35.89 -10.13 -40.32
N ASP A 9 35.44 -9.47 -41.38
CA ASP A 9 34.39 -9.98 -42.27
C ASP A 9 34.82 -11.24 -43.04
N ASP A 10 36.11 -11.40 -43.37
CA ASP A 10 36.60 -12.61 -44.01
C ASP A 10 36.51 -13.82 -43.08
N ILE A 11 36.89 -13.62 -41.81
CA ILE A 11 36.76 -14.65 -40.78
C ILE A 11 35.29 -14.98 -40.53
N SER A 12 34.44 -13.95 -40.36
CA SER A 12 33.00 -14.16 -40.13
C SER A 12 32.34 -14.94 -41.26
N ARG A 13 32.61 -14.56 -42.49
CA ARG A 13 32.08 -15.30 -43.69
C ARG A 13 32.60 -16.73 -43.77
N ALA A 14 33.90 -16.94 -43.51
CA ALA A 14 34.44 -18.29 -43.53
C ALA A 14 33.78 -19.21 -42.51
N ILE A 15 33.66 -18.74 -41.24
CA ILE A 15 32.99 -19.52 -40.19
C ILE A 15 31.53 -19.76 -40.55
N GLY A 16 30.81 -18.72 -40.99
CA GLY A 16 29.36 -18.83 -41.28
C GLY A 16 29.06 -19.73 -42.48
N SER A 17 29.97 -19.77 -43.48
CA SER A 17 29.79 -20.64 -44.67
C SER A 17 30.07 -22.12 -44.43
N GLU A 18 30.83 -22.45 -43.40
CA GLU A 18 31.16 -23.85 -43.07
C GLU A 18 30.14 -24.47 -42.11
N ASN A 19 29.38 -23.67 -41.36
CA ASN A 19 28.41 -24.13 -40.37
C ASN A 19 26.96 -24.11 -40.94
N VAL A 20 26.73 -24.95 -41.94
CA VAL A 20 25.42 -24.97 -42.65
C VAL A 20 25.02 -26.42 -42.94
N ASN A 21 23.80 -26.76 -42.61
CA ASN A 21 23.16 -28.00 -43.03
C ASN A 21 22.31 -27.73 -44.28
N VAL A 22 22.57 -28.44 -45.34
CA VAL A 22 21.84 -28.27 -46.62
C VAL A 22 21.20 -29.60 -47.03
N SER A 23 19.90 -29.57 -47.28
CA SER A 23 19.21 -30.72 -47.86
C SER A 23 19.50 -30.78 -49.38
N GLY A 24 20.13 -31.84 -49.81
CA GLY A 24 20.44 -32.08 -51.25
C GLY A 24 19.32 -32.74 -52.05
N GLY A 25 18.17 -32.96 -51.39
CA GLY A 25 17.04 -33.71 -51.99
C GLY A 25 17.21 -35.21 -51.89
N ASP A 26 16.50 -35.94 -52.71
CA ASP A 26 16.47 -37.42 -52.72
C ASP A 26 17.31 -37.99 -53.86
N VAL A 27 18.13 -38.99 -53.57
CA VAL A 27 18.83 -39.80 -54.56
C VAL A 27 18.35 -41.23 -54.52
N VAL A 28 18.16 -41.85 -55.67
CA VAL A 28 17.80 -43.28 -55.78
C VAL A 28 19.05 -44.09 -56.14
N THR A 29 19.46 -44.94 -55.25
CA THR A 29 20.58 -45.87 -55.41
C THR A 29 20.11 -47.26 -55.01
N ASP A 30 20.39 -48.24 -55.92
CA ASP A 30 20.03 -49.59 -55.70
C ASP A 30 18.54 -49.86 -55.42
N GLY A 31 17.67 -49.02 -56.03
CA GLY A 31 16.22 -49.12 -55.80
C GLY A 31 15.69 -48.55 -54.47
N VAL A 32 16.55 -47.94 -53.69
CA VAL A 32 16.24 -47.31 -52.43
C VAL A 32 16.36 -45.79 -52.56
N ARG A 33 15.28 -45.09 -52.25
CA ARG A 33 15.30 -43.61 -52.17
C ARG A 33 15.95 -43.20 -50.81
N ARG A 34 17.01 -42.42 -50.91
CA ARG A 34 17.72 -41.88 -49.73
C ARG A 34 17.73 -40.37 -49.80
N ASN A 35 17.42 -39.74 -48.64
CA ASN A 35 17.58 -38.29 -48.50
C ASN A 35 19.08 -37.95 -48.46
N LEU A 36 19.53 -37.06 -49.35
CA LEU A 36 20.89 -36.55 -49.33
C LEU A 36 20.94 -35.27 -48.46
N GLN A 37 21.75 -35.32 -47.43
CA GLN A 37 21.97 -34.19 -46.53
C GLN A 37 23.47 -33.88 -46.44
N VAL A 38 23.80 -32.62 -46.67
CA VAL A 38 25.13 -32.09 -46.35
C VAL A 38 25.11 -31.58 -44.91
N SER A 39 25.85 -32.19 -44.01
CA SER A 39 25.94 -31.82 -42.62
C SER A 39 27.26 -31.09 -42.36
N GLY A 40 27.19 -29.79 -42.20
CA GLY A 40 28.34 -28.90 -41.92
C GLY A 40 28.26 -28.28 -40.53
N GLU A 41 27.29 -28.65 -39.70
CA GLU A 41 27.11 -28.08 -38.36
C GLU A 41 28.33 -28.40 -37.45
N PHE A 42 28.86 -27.36 -36.79
CA PHE A 42 29.93 -27.54 -35.83
C PHE A 42 29.45 -28.27 -34.58
N THR A 43 30.18 -29.27 -34.18
CA THR A 43 29.88 -30.05 -32.97
C THR A 43 30.89 -29.83 -31.83
N ASN A 44 31.99 -29.17 -32.11
CA ASN A 44 33.01 -28.81 -31.11
C ASN A 44 33.81 -27.55 -31.54
N VAL A 45 34.41 -26.88 -30.56
CA VAL A 45 35.19 -25.65 -30.74
C VAL A 45 36.44 -25.86 -31.63
N GLU A 46 37.03 -27.04 -31.64
CA GLU A 46 38.20 -27.33 -32.44
C GLU A 46 37.92 -27.31 -33.94
N GLN A 47 36.72 -27.62 -34.39
CA GLN A 47 36.34 -27.49 -35.79
C GLN A 47 36.33 -26.02 -36.19
N ILE A 48 35.88 -25.09 -35.32
CA ILE A 48 35.92 -23.65 -35.61
C ILE A 48 37.35 -23.15 -35.73
N LYS A 49 38.28 -23.60 -34.89
CA LYS A 49 39.71 -23.26 -34.96
C LYS A 49 40.35 -23.67 -36.28
N ASN A 50 39.89 -24.76 -36.85
CA ASN A 50 40.45 -25.34 -38.07
C ASN A 50 39.78 -24.87 -39.38
N VAL A 51 38.81 -23.95 -39.28
CA VAL A 51 38.21 -23.32 -40.49
C VAL A 51 39.26 -22.56 -41.25
N VAL A 52 39.25 -22.75 -42.56
CA VAL A 52 40.19 -22.10 -43.48
C VAL A 52 39.64 -20.76 -43.94
N VAL A 53 40.35 -19.70 -43.65
CA VAL A 53 40.01 -18.34 -44.07
C VAL A 53 40.85 -17.97 -45.31
N LYS A 54 40.19 -17.44 -46.34
CA LYS A 54 40.81 -16.90 -47.56
C LYS A 54 40.76 -15.40 -47.53
N GLY A 55 41.94 -14.77 -47.53
CA GLY A 55 42.04 -13.30 -47.54
C GLY A 55 42.00 -12.74 -48.95
N GLY A 56 41.81 -11.43 -49.03
CA GLY A 56 41.64 -10.70 -50.30
C GLY A 56 42.80 -10.74 -51.27
N LYS A 57 44.03 -11.09 -50.82
CA LYS A 57 45.20 -11.24 -51.63
C LYS A 57 45.54 -12.69 -52.01
N GLY A 58 44.61 -13.63 -51.77
CA GLY A 58 44.84 -15.05 -52.00
C GLY A 58 45.57 -15.77 -50.87
N ASN A 59 45.85 -15.10 -49.79
CA ASN A 59 46.43 -15.66 -48.59
C ASN A 59 45.43 -16.66 -47.94
N VAL A 60 45.97 -17.74 -47.41
CA VAL A 60 45.20 -18.77 -46.73
C VAL A 60 45.75 -18.93 -45.30
N ALA A 61 44.87 -18.88 -44.31
CA ALA A 61 45.24 -19.11 -42.91
C ALA A 61 44.10 -19.83 -42.19
N TYR A 62 44.38 -20.49 -41.07
CA TYR A 62 43.35 -21.05 -40.21
C TYR A 62 42.83 -19.99 -39.25
N VAL A 63 41.62 -20.16 -38.79
CA VAL A 63 41.06 -19.27 -37.76
C VAL A 63 41.97 -19.18 -36.54
N ARG A 64 42.54 -20.29 -36.07
CA ARG A 64 43.49 -20.36 -34.95
C ARG A 64 44.76 -19.47 -35.14
N ASP A 65 45.13 -19.16 -36.40
CA ASP A 65 46.30 -18.32 -36.70
C ASP A 65 45.93 -16.84 -36.68
N LEU A 66 44.63 -16.52 -36.77
CA LEU A 66 44.09 -15.16 -36.87
C LEU A 66 43.33 -14.73 -35.61
N ALA A 67 42.78 -15.65 -34.83
CA ALA A 67 41.95 -15.38 -33.68
C ALA A 67 42.13 -16.45 -32.57
N ASP A 68 41.92 -16.02 -31.32
CA ASP A 68 41.79 -16.90 -30.18
C ASP A 68 40.33 -17.36 -30.08
N VAL A 69 40.07 -18.67 -30.23
CA VAL A 69 38.75 -19.25 -30.14
C VAL A 69 38.60 -19.85 -28.74
N VAL A 70 37.73 -19.24 -27.95
CA VAL A 70 37.50 -19.65 -26.56
C VAL A 70 36.00 -19.81 -26.30
N GLU A 71 35.65 -20.81 -25.53
CA GLU A 71 34.30 -20.97 -24.98
C GLU A 71 34.24 -20.25 -23.64
N THR A 72 33.40 -19.24 -23.56
CA THR A 72 33.32 -18.38 -22.38
C THR A 72 31.90 -17.87 -22.19
N GLY A 73 31.60 -17.35 -21.02
CA GLY A 73 30.36 -16.62 -20.77
C GLY A 73 30.34 -15.26 -21.45
N LYS A 74 29.18 -14.61 -21.43
CA LYS A 74 29.06 -13.20 -21.83
C LYS A 74 29.91 -12.35 -20.91
N GLU A 75 30.39 -11.23 -21.43
CA GLU A 75 31.11 -10.21 -20.67
C GLU A 75 30.29 -9.75 -19.49
N GLN A 76 30.87 -9.71 -18.31
CA GLN A 76 30.19 -9.36 -17.09
C GLN A 76 29.86 -7.88 -17.10
N GLN A 77 28.57 -7.55 -17.09
CA GLN A 77 28.04 -6.19 -17.12
C GLN A 77 27.35 -5.79 -15.81
N SER A 78 27.22 -6.75 -14.89
CA SER A 78 26.56 -6.53 -13.60
C SER A 78 27.21 -7.40 -12.53
N PHE A 79 27.15 -6.90 -11.30
CA PHE A 79 27.66 -7.60 -10.13
C PHE A 79 26.56 -7.71 -9.08
N ALA A 80 26.45 -8.87 -8.43
CA ALA A 80 25.55 -9.10 -7.33
C ALA A 80 26.28 -9.82 -6.19
N ARG A 81 26.03 -9.38 -4.97
CA ARG A 81 26.55 -10.00 -3.75
C ARG A 81 25.48 -10.12 -2.68
N LEU A 82 25.55 -11.19 -1.93
CA LEU A 82 24.75 -11.44 -0.72
C LEU A 82 25.69 -11.62 0.46
N ASP A 83 25.58 -10.75 1.45
CA ASP A 83 26.45 -10.73 2.64
C ASP A 83 27.95 -10.77 2.30
N GLY A 84 28.33 -9.99 1.27
CA GLY A 84 29.72 -9.89 0.76
C GLY A 84 30.19 -11.02 -0.15
N LYS A 85 29.37 -12.06 -0.38
CA LYS A 85 29.70 -13.17 -1.28
C LYS A 85 29.07 -12.97 -2.65
N GLU A 86 29.82 -13.28 -3.71
CA GLU A 86 29.29 -13.21 -5.07
C GLU A 86 28.17 -14.23 -5.28
N VAL A 87 27.10 -13.80 -5.94
CA VAL A 87 25.91 -14.59 -6.19
C VAL A 87 25.41 -14.40 -7.62
N VAL A 88 24.71 -15.40 -8.12
CA VAL A 88 23.87 -15.31 -9.30
C VAL A 88 22.42 -15.20 -8.83
N THR A 89 21.74 -14.12 -9.22
CA THR A 89 20.37 -13.87 -8.81
C THR A 89 19.38 -14.30 -9.88
N LEU A 90 18.47 -15.20 -9.52
CA LEU A 90 17.31 -15.58 -10.33
C LEU A 90 16.09 -14.82 -9.83
N ALA A 91 15.58 -13.90 -10.64
CA ALA A 91 14.34 -13.18 -10.33
C ALA A 91 13.14 -13.96 -10.86
N VAL A 92 12.30 -14.44 -9.96
CA VAL A 92 11.07 -15.16 -10.32
C VAL A 92 9.89 -14.18 -10.28
N LEU A 93 9.22 -14.01 -11.41
CA LEU A 93 8.04 -13.17 -11.55
C LEU A 93 6.79 -14.03 -11.67
N LYS A 94 5.83 -13.80 -10.77
CA LYS A 94 4.53 -14.47 -10.81
C LYS A 94 3.71 -13.96 -11.99
N LYS A 95 3.05 -14.83 -12.74
CA LYS A 95 2.06 -14.45 -13.77
C LYS A 95 0.86 -13.73 -13.11
N ALA A 96 0.27 -12.81 -13.86
CA ALA A 96 -0.98 -12.18 -13.45
C ALA A 96 -2.08 -13.24 -13.24
N GLY A 97 -2.89 -13.09 -12.19
CA GLY A 97 -3.98 -14.02 -11.87
C GLY A 97 -3.57 -15.25 -11.04
N GLU A 98 -2.28 -15.62 -10.96
CA GLU A 98 -1.83 -16.78 -10.20
C GLU A 98 -1.73 -16.48 -8.69
N ASN A 99 -1.84 -17.52 -7.87
CA ASN A 99 -1.74 -17.40 -6.41
C ASN A 99 -0.26 -17.32 -5.98
N LEU A 100 0.09 -16.21 -5.32
CA LEU A 100 1.46 -15.93 -4.87
C LEU A 100 1.96 -16.96 -3.85
N ILE A 101 1.11 -17.35 -2.90
CA ILE A 101 1.47 -18.31 -1.83
C ILE A 101 1.75 -19.68 -2.42
N ASN A 102 0.87 -20.16 -3.30
CA ASN A 102 1.05 -21.46 -3.95
C ASN A 102 2.31 -21.49 -4.84
N ALA A 103 2.56 -20.38 -5.56
CA ALA A 103 3.76 -20.26 -6.38
C ALA A 103 5.04 -20.31 -5.53
N ALA A 104 5.05 -19.58 -4.40
CA ALA A 104 6.18 -19.58 -3.46
C ALA A 104 6.41 -20.97 -2.86
N ASP A 105 5.35 -21.68 -2.42
CA ASP A 105 5.44 -23.04 -1.86
C ASP A 105 6.04 -24.01 -2.88
N GLN A 106 5.64 -23.91 -4.16
CA GLN A 106 6.20 -24.74 -5.22
C GLN A 106 7.68 -24.44 -5.46
N ILE A 107 8.05 -23.15 -5.47
CA ILE A 107 9.45 -22.73 -5.63
C ILE A 107 10.30 -23.24 -4.47
N GLU A 108 9.83 -23.07 -3.22
CA GLU A 108 10.54 -23.57 -2.04
C GLU A 108 10.74 -25.09 -2.10
N ALA A 109 9.72 -25.84 -2.52
CA ALA A 109 9.80 -27.30 -2.68
C ALA A 109 10.82 -27.70 -3.76
N ILE A 110 10.78 -27.03 -4.94
CA ILE A 110 11.72 -27.27 -6.03
C ILE A 110 13.16 -26.95 -5.60
N VAL A 111 13.36 -25.78 -4.96
CA VAL A 111 14.68 -25.35 -4.48
C VAL A 111 15.23 -26.34 -3.45
N ALA A 112 14.39 -26.79 -2.50
CA ALA A 112 14.78 -27.73 -1.46
C ALA A 112 15.16 -29.12 -2.04
N ASP A 113 14.46 -29.58 -3.08
CA ASP A 113 14.75 -30.82 -3.78
C ASP A 113 16.04 -30.71 -4.60
N TYR A 114 16.14 -29.65 -5.42
CA TYR A 114 17.30 -29.40 -6.26
C TYR A 114 18.59 -29.21 -5.47
N GLN A 115 18.50 -28.56 -4.30
CA GLN A 115 19.65 -28.39 -3.41
C GLN A 115 20.16 -29.72 -2.83
N LYS A 116 19.29 -30.72 -2.71
CA LYS A 116 19.64 -32.03 -2.19
C LYS A 116 20.17 -32.99 -3.29
N THR A 117 19.60 -32.90 -4.47
CA THR A 117 19.80 -33.91 -5.55
C THR A 117 20.84 -33.47 -6.58
N GLU A 118 20.82 -32.20 -6.99
CA GLU A 118 21.57 -31.75 -8.18
C GLU A 118 22.71 -30.79 -7.85
N LEU A 119 22.62 -30.01 -6.77
CA LEU A 119 23.62 -28.98 -6.48
C LEU A 119 24.90 -29.53 -5.87
N PRO A 120 26.06 -29.05 -6.30
CA PRO A 120 27.33 -29.32 -5.62
C PRO A 120 27.29 -28.81 -4.17
N LYS A 121 27.93 -29.55 -3.26
CA LYS A 121 27.91 -29.23 -1.80
C LYS A 121 28.46 -27.85 -1.42
N ASN A 122 29.24 -27.24 -2.30
CA ASN A 122 29.79 -25.90 -2.13
C ASN A 122 28.85 -24.77 -2.62
N CYS A 123 27.74 -25.10 -3.26
CA CYS A 123 26.73 -24.16 -3.70
C CYS A 123 25.52 -24.17 -2.76
N THR A 124 24.95 -23.00 -2.48
CA THR A 124 23.79 -22.85 -1.63
C THR A 124 22.81 -21.90 -2.30
N ILE A 125 21.54 -22.29 -2.38
CA ILE A 125 20.47 -21.41 -2.84
C ILE A 125 19.85 -20.71 -1.63
N VAL A 126 19.73 -19.40 -1.67
CA VAL A 126 19.09 -18.60 -0.62
C VAL A 126 17.94 -17.85 -1.26
N ILE A 127 16.74 -18.01 -0.72
CA ILE A 127 15.56 -17.27 -1.15
C ILE A 127 15.55 -15.93 -0.44
N THR A 128 15.59 -14.86 -1.22
CA THR A 128 15.55 -13.47 -0.72
C THR A 128 14.35 -12.74 -1.28
N ASN A 129 13.88 -11.70 -0.58
CA ASN A 129 12.77 -10.85 -1.01
C ASN A 129 11.48 -11.64 -1.38
N ASP A 130 11.15 -12.65 -0.57
CA ASP A 130 9.93 -13.42 -0.73
C ASP A 130 8.70 -12.60 -0.29
N GLN A 131 7.91 -12.16 -1.27
CA GLN A 131 6.68 -11.39 -1.03
C GLN A 131 5.55 -12.25 -0.45
N SER A 132 5.60 -13.59 -0.57
CA SER A 132 4.60 -14.47 0.03
C SER A 132 4.60 -14.38 1.55
N THR A 133 5.76 -14.16 2.16
CA THR A 133 5.91 -13.99 3.61
C THR A 133 5.05 -12.83 4.12
N ALA A 134 5.12 -11.67 3.47
CA ALA A 134 4.28 -10.51 3.84
C ALA A 134 2.79 -10.81 3.66
N THR A 135 2.41 -11.51 2.58
CA THR A 135 1.02 -11.90 2.32
C THR A 135 0.50 -12.88 3.39
N ARG A 136 1.32 -13.84 3.82
CA ARG A 136 0.98 -14.79 4.90
C ARG A 136 0.79 -14.07 6.24
N ILE A 137 1.68 -13.13 6.57
CA ILE A 137 1.58 -12.32 7.78
C ILE A 137 0.28 -11.51 7.76
N ASN A 138 -0.01 -10.81 6.66
CA ASN A 138 -1.23 -10.02 6.52
C ASN A 138 -2.50 -10.88 6.67
N LEU A 139 -2.51 -12.10 6.10
CA LEU A 139 -3.63 -13.03 6.26
C LEU A 139 -3.78 -13.52 7.70
N ALA A 140 -2.68 -13.87 8.35
CA ALA A 140 -2.70 -14.28 9.76
C ALA A 140 -3.15 -13.14 10.66
N ASP A 141 -2.67 -11.92 10.43
CA ASP A 141 -3.07 -10.71 11.16
C ASP A 141 -4.55 -10.41 10.99
N LEU A 142 -5.11 -10.61 9.80
CA LEU A 142 -6.54 -10.46 9.55
C LEU A 142 -7.35 -11.47 10.37
N ILE A 143 -7.01 -12.76 10.31
CA ILE A 143 -7.71 -13.81 11.05
C ILE A 143 -7.62 -13.54 12.55
N ASN A 144 -6.44 -13.25 13.07
CA ASN A 144 -6.23 -12.93 14.47
C ASN A 144 -7.05 -11.71 14.90
N SER A 145 -7.06 -10.65 14.08
CA SER A 145 -7.82 -9.43 14.37
C SER A 145 -9.33 -9.64 14.34
N ILE A 146 -9.86 -10.50 13.43
CA ILE A 146 -11.27 -10.90 13.44
C ILE A 146 -11.61 -11.59 14.76
N ILE A 147 -10.75 -12.49 15.23
CA ILE A 147 -10.96 -13.21 16.51
C ILE A 147 -10.87 -12.23 17.68
N ILE A 148 -9.87 -11.35 17.73
CA ILE A 148 -9.72 -10.35 18.78
C ILE A 148 -10.91 -9.40 18.78
N GLY A 149 -11.32 -8.89 17.61
CA GLY A 149 -12.48 -8.03 17.45
C GLY A 149 -13.78 -8.70 17.95
N PHE A 150 -14.01 -9.95 17.55
CA PHE A 150 -15.12 -10.76 18.06
C PHE A 150 -15.09 -10.89 19.59
N ILE A 151 -13.94 -11.17 20.18
CA ILE A 151 -13.77 -11.30 21.64
C ILE A 151 -14.06 -9.97 22.32
N LEU A 152 -13.44 -8.88 21.88
CA LEU A 152 -13.59 -7.56 22.50
C LEU A 152 -15.04 -7.06 22.41
N VAL A 153 -15.66 -7.17 21.25
CA VAL A 153 -17.07 -6.82 21.06
C VAL A 153 -17.96 -7.68 21.93
N THR A 154 -17.75 -9.01 21.97
CA THR A 154 -18.53 -9.93 22.81
C THR A 154 -18.38 -9.57 24.29
N ILE A 155 -17.19 -9.19 24.75
CA ILE A 155 -16.98 -8.73 26.14
C ILE A 155 -17.86 -7.51 26.44
N VAL A 156 -17.89 -6.51 25.57
CA VAL A 156 -18.76 -5.33 25.76
C VAL A 156 -20.23 -5.72 25.82
N LEU A 157 -20.66 -6.53 24.85
CA LEU A 157 -22.05 -7.02 24.81
C LEU A 157 -22.43 -7.81 26.07
N MET A 158 -21.53 -8.56 26.66
CA MET A 158 -21.75 -9.32 27.89
C MET A 158 -22.14 -8.42 29.06
N PHE A 159 -21.55 -7.24 29.19
CA PHE A 159 -21.90 -6.30 30.27
C PHE A 159 -23.34 -5.78 30.14
N PHE A 160 -23.80 -5.48 28.92
CA PHE A 160 -25.09 -4.87 28.68
C PHE A 160 -26.24 -5.89 28.54
N MET A 161 -26.01 -7.01 27.83
CA MET A 161 -27.03 -7.96 27.42
C MET A 161 -26.88 -9.33 28.09
N GLY A 162 -25.82 -9.56 28.85
CA GLY A 162 -25.49 -10.85 29.45
C GLY A 162 -24.80 -11.78 28.47
N VAL A 163 -24.15 -12.83 29.01
CA VAL A 163 -23.23 -13.70 28.26
C VAL A 163 -23.90 -14.43 27.09
N GLN A 164 -25.07 -14.98 27.30
CA GLN A 164 -25.76 -15.79 26.30
C GLN A 164 -26.12 -14.95 25.07
N ASN A 165 -26.70 -13.79 25.26
CA ASN A 165 -27.04 -12.89 24.15
C ASN A 165 -25.82 -12.30 23.48
N ALA A 166 -24.77 -11.99 24.23
CA ALA A 166 -23.52 -11.42 23.71
C ALA A 166 -22.82 -12.34 22.72
N ILE A 167 -22.80 -13.64 22.99
CA ILE A 167 -22.08 -14.60 22.12
C ILE A 167 -22.73 -14.67 20.73
N PHE A 168 -24.03 -14.84 20.63
CA PHE A 168 -24.68 -14.99 19.32
C PHE A 168 -24.77 -13.66 18.57
N VAL A 169 -24.88 -12.52 19.25
CA VAL A 169 -24.74 -11.20 18.61
C VAL A 169 -23.32 -10.96 18.12
N GLY A 170 -22.32 -11.31 18.92
CA GLY A 170 -20.93 -11.23 18.54
C GLY A 170 -20.59 -12.08 17.29
N LEU A 171 -21.25 -13.25 17.14
CA LEU A 171 -21.09 -14.11 15.95
C LEU A 171 -21.52 -13.41 14.65
N ALA A 172 -22.28 -12.32 14.72
CA ALA A 172 -22.58 -11.53 13.52
C ALA A 172 -21.32 -11.01 12.82
N THR A 173 -20.25 -10.70 13.58
CA THR A 173 -18.99 -10.20 13.03
C THR A 173 -18.31 -11.22 12.11
N PRO A 174 -17.94 -12.41 12.56
CA PRO A 174 -17.32 -13.41 11.69
C PRO A 174 -18.26 -13.87 10.58
N LEU A 175 -19.56 -14.00 10.83
CA LEU A 175 -20.53 -14.40 9.79
C LEU A 175 -20.62 -13.37 8.66
N SER A 176 -20.64 -12.09 8.97
CA SER A 176 -20.66 -11.01 7.98
C SER A 176 -19.36 -10.97 7.18
N ALA A 177 -18.21 -11.17 7.83
CA ALA A 177 -16.93 -11.26 7.17
C ALA A 177 -16.88 -12.47 6.21
N PHE A 178 -17.32 -13.66 6.65
CA PHE A 178 -17.36 -14.83 5.77
C PHE A 178 -18.31 -14.66 4.59
N LEU A 179 -19.47 -14.04 4.80
CA LEU A 179 -20.40 -13.75 3.71
C LEU A 179 -19.79 -12.78 2.70
N ALA A 180 -19.04 -11.78 3.15
CA ALA A 180 -18.32 -10.86 2.29
C ALA A 180 -17.19 -11.57 1.51
N PHE A 181 -16.43 -12.44 2.15
CA PHE A 181 -15.41 -13.27 1.47
C PHE A 181 -16.01 -14.19 0.41
N LEU A 182 -17.25 -14.67 0.61
CA LEU A 182 -17.94 -15.50 -0.40
C LEU A 182 -18.29 -14.71 -1.67
N VAL A 183 -18.58 -13.41 -1.52
CA VAL A 183 -18.98 -12.54 -2.65
C VAL A 183 -17.77 -12.01 -3.41
N MET A 184 -16.64 -11.75 -2.75
CA MET A 184 -15.48 -11.11 -3.36
C MET A 184 -14.92 -11.81 -4.61
N PRO A 185 -14.79 -13.14 -4.67
CA PRO A 185 -14.29 -13.81 -5.87
C PRO A 185 -15.16 -13.59 -7.11
N SER A 186 -16.47 -13.37 -6.93
CA SER A 186 -17.38 -13.09 -8.05
C SER A 186 -17.20 -11.70 -8.65
N LEU A 187 -16.45 -10.84 -7.99
CA LEU A 187 -16.12 -9.48 -8.41
C LEU A 187 -14.65 -9.35 -8.86
N ASP A 188 -13.96 -10.46 -9.05
CA ASP A 188 -12.53 -10.53 -9.40
C ASP A 188 -11.61 -9.77 -8.42
N PHE A 189 -12.03 -9.63 -7.15
CA PHE A 189 -11.22 -8.98 -6.14
C PHE A 189 -10.10 -9.90 -5.67
N THR A 190 -8.88 -9.44 -5.84
CA THR A 190 -7.70 -10.10 -5.29
C THR A 190 -7.51 -9.73 -3.82
N PHE A 191 -7.04 -10.69 -3.02
CA PHE A 191 -6.66 -10.42 -1.65
C PHE A 191 -5.36 -9.61 -1.61
N ASN A 192 -5.43 -8.39 -1.08
CA ASN A 192 -4.32 -7.47 -0.95
C ASN A 192 -4.36 -6.75 0.40
N ILE A 193 -3.34 -5.95 0.68
CA ILE A 193 -3.21 -5.24 1.96
C ILE A 193 -4.39 -4.29 2.23
N VAL A 194 -4.90 -3.59 1.21
CA VAL A 194 -6.02 -2.65 1.34
C VAL A 194 -7.32 -3.39 1.69
N VAL A 195 -7.56 -4.55 1.05
CA VAL A 195 -8.67 -5.46 1.38
C VAL A 195 -8.59 -5.92 2.83
N THR A 196 -7.40 -6.31 3.29
CA THR A 196 -7.18 -6.70 4.69
C THR A 196 -7.62 -5.60 5.65
N PHE A 197 -7.18 -4.37 5.40
CA PHE A 197 -7.51 -3.23 6.25
C PHE A 197 -8.97 -2.80 6.17
N ALA A 198 -9.59 -2.92 5.01
CA ALA A 198 -11.02 -2.68 4.88
C ALA A 198 -11.83 -3.66 5.73
N PHE A 199 -11.45 -4.94 5.78
CA PHE A 199 -12.05 -5.91 6.69
C PHE A 199 -11.81 -5.55 8.16
N LEU A 200 -10.59 -5.19 8.54
CA LEU A 200 -10.26 -4.79 9.91
C LEU A 200 -11.10 -3.59 10.37
N LEU A 201 -11.24 -2.60 9.48
CA LEU A 201 -12.10 -1.44 9.73
C LEU A 201 -13.57 -1.82 9.87
N SER A 202 -14.04 -2.74 9.03
CA SER A 202 -15.44 -3.18 9.05
C SER A 202 -15.83 -3.91 10.31
N ILE A 203 -14.90 -4.63 10.98
CA ILE A 203 -15.17 -5.40 12.21
C ILE A 203 -15.82 -4.54 13.30
N GLY A 204 -15.33 -3.33 13.49
CA GLY A 204 -15.88 -2.41 14.46
C GLY A 204 -17.28 -1.91 14.11
N ILE A 205 -17.62 -1.84 12.82
CA ILE A 205 -18.87 -1.22 12.34
C ILE A 205 -19.99 -2.26 12.15
N ILE A 206 -19.64 -3.49 11.77
CA ILE A 206 -20.56 -4.58 11.41
C ILE A 206 -21.55 -4.92 12.54
N VAL A 207 -21.11 -4.85 13.79
CA VAL A 207 -21.90 -5.32 14.95
C VAL A 207 -23.14 -4.47 15.20
N ASP A 208 -23.15 -3.22 14.80
CA ASP A 208 -24.17 -2.25 15.15
C ASP A 208 -25.59 -2.67 14.72
N ASP A 209 -25.76 -3.23 13.53
CA ASP A 209 -27.06 -3.69 13.01
C ASP A 209 -27.62 -4.81 13.86
N ALA A 210 -26.79 -5.78 14.17
CA ALA A 210 -27.12 -6.94 14.99
C ALA A 210 -27.55 -6.55 16.43
N VAL A 211 -26.80 -5.63 17.03
CA VAL A 211 -27.06 -5.13 18.39
C VAL A 211 -28.43 -4.50 18.50
N VAL A 212 -28.80 -3.63 17.57
CA VAL A 212 -30.09 -2.91 17.63
C VAL A 212 -31.26 -3.88 17.51
N VAL A 213 -31.22 -4.84 16.60
CA VAL A 213 -32.29 -5.85 16.43
C VAL A 213 -32.44 -6.72 17.67
N ILE A 214 -31.35 -7.21 18.22
CA ILE A 214 -31.36 -8.14 19.36
C ILE A 214 -31.70 -7.42 20.67
N GLU A 215 -31.20 -6.20 20.86
CA GLU A 215 -31.57 -5.38 22.03
C GLU A 215 -33.08 -5.11 22.06
N ASN A 216 -33.67 -4.77 20.90
CA ASN A 216 -35.09 -4.55 20.81
C ASN A 216 -35.90 -5.85 21.05
N THR A 217 -35.43 -6.98 20.51
CA THR A 217 -36.01 -8.31 20.80
C THR A 217 -35.94 -8.63 22.28
N HIS A 218 -34.80 -8.38 22.92
CA HIS A 218 -34.63 -8.59 24.37
C HIS A 218 -35.57 -7.70 25.20
N ARG A 219 -35.76 -6.45 24.81
CA ARG A 219 -36.70 -5.50 25.47
C ARG A 219 -38.11 -6.05 25.43
N LEU A 220 -38.64 -6.39 24.25
CA LEU A 220 -40.00 -6.89 24.07
C LEU A 220 -40.21 -8.24 24.77
N HIS A 221 -39.25 -9.17 24.66
CA HIS A 221 -39.37 -10.49 25.26
C HIS A 221 -39.26 -10.47 26.80
N THR A 222 -38.25 -9.78 27.34
CA THR A 222 -37.88 -9.86 28.76
C THR A 222 -38.62 -8.85 29.61
N LYS A 223 -38.81 -7.58 29.15
CA LYS A 223 -39.42 -6.52 29.90
C LYS A 223 -40.94 -6.44 29.68
N GLU A 224 -41.41 -6.64 28.45
CA GLU A 224 -42.82 -6.56 28.10
C GLU A 224 -43.51 -7.92 28.14
N GLY A 225 -42.79 -9.01 28.26
CA GLY A 225 -43.34 -10.33 28.48
C GLY A 225 -43.92 -11.05 27.26
N ILE A 226 -43.64 -10.54 26.05
CA ILE A 226 -44.11 -11.07 24.76
C ILE A 226 -43.42 -12.40 24.45
N ASP A 227 -44.10 -13.32 23.78
CA ASP A 227 -43.49 -14.58 23.31
C ASP A 227 -42.34 -14.32 22.37
N ILE A 228 -41.27 -15.14 22.47
CA ILE A 228 -40.02 -14.91 21.78
C ILE A 228 -40.15 -14.79 20.25
N LYS A 229 -40.97 -15.67 19.62
CA LYS A 229 -41.22 -15.63 18.17
C LYS A 229 -41.94 -14.36 17.77
N THR A 230 -42.95 -13.94 18.53
CA THR A 230 -43.70 -12.71 18.29
C THR A 230 -42.86 -11.48 18.61
N ALA A 231 -42.12 -11.50 19.70
CA ALA A 231 -41.23 -10.43 20.11
C ALA A 231 -40.15 -10.18 19.05
N THR A 232 -39.55 -11.26 18.48
CA THR A 232 -38.51 -11.13 17.44
C THR A 232 -39.08 -10.55 16.15
N LYS A 233 -40.28 -10.99 15.71
CA LYS A 233 -40.93 -10.43 14.52
C LYS A 233 -41.25 -8.94 14.70
N TRP A 234 -41.82 -8.56 15.83
CA TRP A 234 -42.17 -7.17 16.11
C TRP A 234 -40.93 -6.30 16.29
N ALA A 235 -39.92 -6.82 16.99
CA ALA A 235 -38.67 -6.12 17.18
C ALA A 235 -37.97 -5.80 15.85
N ALA A 236 -37.86 -6.80 14.97
CA ALA A 236 -37.26 -6.63 13.66
C ALA A 236 -38.02 -5.62 12.79
N ALA A 237 -39.36 -5.71 12.80
CA ALA A 237 -40.21 -4.78 12.05
C ALA A 237 -40.13 -3.34 12.56
N GLU A 238 -40.12 -3.13 13.90
CA GLU A 238 -40.04 -1.81 14.53
C GLU A 238 -38.75 -1.07 14.19
N VAL A 239 -37.61 -1.80 14.15
CA VAL A 239 -36.32 -1.17 13.92
C VAL A 239 -35.83 -1.26 12.46
N PHE A 240 -36.61 -1.85 11.55
CA PHE A 240 -36.21 -2.05 10.17
C PHE A 240 -35.84 -0.75 9.46
N ALA A 241 -36.75 0.20 9.44
CA ALA A 241 -36.52 1.45 8.71
C ALA A 241 -35.35 2.28 9.30
N PRO A 242 -35.26 2.48 10.65
CA PRO A 242 -34.10 3.18 11.23
C PRO A 242 -32.77 2.48 11.02
N VAL A 243 -32.72 1.14 11.06
CA VAL A 243 -31.47 0.38 10.87
C VAL A 243 -31.04 0.43 9.41
N VAL A 244 -31.96 0.18 8.46
CA VAL A 244 -31.64 0.28 7.02
C VAL A 244 -31.19 1.70 6.65
N ALA A 245 -31.91 2.72 7.13
CA ALA A 245 -31.48 4.11 6.90
C ALA A 245 -30.11 4.40 7.53
N GLY A 246 -29.86 3.88 8.75
CA GLY A 246 -28.58 3.98 9.42
C GLY A 246 -27.43 3.31 8.65
N THR A 247 -27.67 2.11 8.12
CA THR A 247 -26.66 1.41 7.30
C THR A 247 -26.43 2.14 5.97
N LEU A 248 -27.51 2.60 5.29
CA LEU A 248 -27.37 3.40 4.09
C LEU A 248 -26.61 4.72 4.31
N THR A 249 -26.85 5.39 5.45
CA THR A 249 -26.08 6.61 5.77
C THR A 249 -24.62 6.29 6.12
N THR A 250 -24.33 5.10 6.65
CA THR A 250 -22.96 4.64 6.88
C THR A 250 -22.25 4.28 5.55
N LEU A 251 -23.00 3.73 4.59
CA LEU A 251 -22.49 3.41 3.25
C LEU A 251 -22.26 4.65 2.38
N ALA A 252 -23.09 5.68 2.54
CA ALA A 252 -23.09 6.88 1.71
C ALA A 252 -21.72 7.56 1.55
N PRO A 253 -20.87 7.69 2.59
CA PRO A 253 -19.52 8.24 2.46
C PRO A 253 -18.57 7.42 1.61
N PHE A 254 -18.76 6.12 1.55
CA PHE A 254 -17.89 5.22 0.77
C PHE A 254 -18.24 5.19 -0.72
N PHE A 255 -19.46 5.57 -1.07
CA PHE A 255 -19.90 5.57 -2.46
C PHE A 255 -19.10 6.56 -3.34
N PRO A 256 -18.90 7.83 -3.00
CA PRO A 256 -18.07 8.72 -3.81
C PRO A 256 -16.60 8.29 -3.88
N LEU A 257 -16.06 7.59 -2.86
CA LEU A 257 -14.69 7.10 -2.87
C LEU A 257 -14.44 5.99 -3.92
N LEU A 258 -15.48 5.31 -4.41
CA LEU A 258 -15.37 4.36 -5.53
C LEU A 258 -14.94 5.02 -6.85
N PHE A 259 -15.19 6.31 -6.99
CA PHE A 259 -14.92 7.09 -8.19
C PHE A 259 -13.68 7.97 -8.06
N TRP A 260 -12.79 7.62 -7.16
CA TRP A 260 -11.53 8.34 -6.97
C TRP A 260 -10.65 8.17 -8.21
N PRO A 261 -10.28 9.26 -8.90
CA PRO A 261 -9.47 9.17 -10.12
C PRO A 261 -7.99 8.95 -9.82
N GLY A 262 -7.26 8.49 -10.82
CA GLY A 262 -5.80 8.37 -10.79
C GLY A 262 -5.28 7.19 -9.99
N LEU A 263 -3.96 7.08 -9.89
CA LEU A 263 -3.24 5.98 -9.25
C LEU A 263 -3.61 5.78 -7.78
N ILE A 264 -3.83 6.88 -7.06
CA ILE A 264 -4.24 6.87 -5.66
C ILE A 264 -5.64 6.27 -5.53
N GLY A 265 -6.55 6.64 -6.44
CA GLY A 265 -7.89 6.07 -6.50
C GLY A 265 -7.89 4.58 -6.79
N GLU A 266 -7.09 4.11 -7.74
CA GLU A 266 -6.92 2.69 -8.06
C GLU A 266 -6.37 1.90 -6.86
N PHE A 267 -5.47 2.49 -6.08
CA PHE A 267 -4.97 1.87 -4.85
C PHE A 267 -6.06 1.75 -3.78
N PHE A 268 -6.84 2.82 -3.56
CA PHE A 268 -7.83 2.84 -2.46
C PHE A 268 -9.20 2.28 -2.83
N VAL A 269 -9.53 2.00 -4.09
CA VAL A 269 -10.86 1.52 -4.53
C VAL A 269 -11.34 0.27 -3.79
N TYR A 270 -10.43 -0.58 -3.38
CA TYR A 270 -10.74 -1.80 -2.62
C TYR A 270 -11.32 -1.50 -1.23
N LEU A 271 -10.90 -0.40 -0.60
CA LEU A 271 -11.36 -0.04 0.75
C LEU A 271 -12.88 0.25 0.79
N PRO A 272 -13.44 1.21 0.01
CA PRO A 272 -14.88 1.44 -0.01
C PRO A 272 -15.65 0.24 -0.54
N SER A 273 -15.12 -0.49 -1.52
CA SER A 273 -15.77 -1.67 -2.09
C SER A 273 -16.00 -2.76 -1.04
N VAL A 274 -14.96 -3.13 -0.30
CA VAL A 274 -15.05 -4.15 0.75
C VAL A 274 -15.96 -3.69 1.88
N LEU A 275 -15.90 -2.41 2.27
CA LEU A 275 -16.78 -1.86 3.29
C LEU A 275 -18.26 -1.91 2.87
N ILE A 276 -18.58 -1.59 1.62
CA ILE A 276 -19.94 -1.69 1.10
C ILE A 276 -20.42 -3.14 1.12
N ILE A 277 -19.61 -4.09 0.70
CA ILE A 277 -19.94 -5.51 0.70
C ILE A 277 -20.15 -6.01 2.14
N THR A 278 -19.23 -5.70 3.05
CA THR A 278 -19.29 -6.18 4.43
C THR A 278 -20.43 -5.59 5.22
N LEU A 279 -20.72 -4.29 5.05
CA LEU A 279 -21.86 -3.65 5.71
C LEU A 279 -23.20 -4.13 5.14
N THR A 280 -23.27 -4.42 3.84
CA THR A 280 -24.46 -5.06 3.25
C THR A 280 -24.64 -6.48 3.77
N ALA A 281 -23.56 -7.25 3.89
CA ALA A 281 -23.58 -8.57 4.50
C ALA A 281 -24.03 -8.51 5.98
N SER A 282 -23.59 -7.51 6.74
CA SER A 282 -24.01 -7.27 8.12
C SER A 282 -25.53 -7.08 8.25
N LEU A 283 -26.12 -6.32 7.34
CA LEU A 283 -27.57 -6.12 7.32
C LEU A 283 -28.31 -7.44 7.09
N ILE A 284 -27.82 -8.29 6.18
CA ILE A 284 -28.37 -9.63 5.92
C ILE A 284 -28.27 -10.50 7.18
N VAL A 285 -27.11 -10.51 7.84
CA VAL A 285 -26.90 -11.27 9.07
C VAL A 285 -27.80 -10.78 10.19
N ALA A 286 -27.96 -9.47 10.33
CA ALA A 286 -28.79 -8.85 11.37
C ALA A 286 -30.29 -9.21 11.26
N TYR A 287 -30.82 -9.33 10.03
CA TYR A 287 -32.23 -9.57 9.79
C TYR A 287 -32.61 -11.03 9.47
N ILE A 288 -31.62 -11.85 9.08
CA ILE A 288 -31.89 -13.29 8.78
C ILE A 288 -31.33 -14.17 9.89
N PHE A 289 -30.03 -14.10 10.19
CA PHE A 289 -29.39 -15.03 11.12
C PHE A 289 -29.69 -14.71 12.60
N ASN A 290 -29.56 -13.44 12.99
CA ASN A 290 -29.70 -13.06 14.38
C ASN A 290 -31.11 -13.25 14.94
N PRO A 291 -32.20 -12.98 14.20
CA PRO A 291 -33.56 -13.33 14.67
C PRO A 291 -33.73 -14.83 14.90
N VAL A 292 -33.14 -15.67 14.06
CA VAL A 292 -33.18 -17.13 14.26
C VAL A 292 -32.44 -17.52 15.54
N PHE A 293 -31.23 -16.99 15.74
CA PHE A 293 -30.47 -17.23 16.96
C PHE A 293 -31.21 -16.73 18.22
N ALA A 294 -31.90 -15.58 18.12
CA ALA A 294 -32.69 -15.08 19.24
C ALA A 294 -33.83 -16.01 19.61
N VAL A 295 -34.55 -16.58 18.65
CA VAL A 295 -35.64 -17.53 18.91
C VAL A 295 -35.10 -18.80 19.56
N ASP A 296 -33.97 -19.33 19.16
CA ASP A 296 -33.43 -20.59 19.64
C ASP A 296 -32.68 -20.47 20.98
N PHE A 297 -32.00 -19.35 21.19
CA PHE A 297 -31.06 -19.19 22.31
C PHE A 297 -31.48 -18.16 23.37
N MET A 298 -32.44 -17.27 23.11
CA MET A 298 -32.82 -16.25 24.08
C MET A 298 -33.90 -16.77 25.05
N ASP A 299 -33.52 -16.97 26.30
CA ASP A 299 -34.43 -17.41 27.38
C ASP A 299 -34.86 -16.25 28.29
N ARG A 300 -36.17 -16.24 28.72
CA ARG A 300 -36.66 -15.27 29.68
C ARG A 300 -36.01 -15.34 31.05
N LYS A 301 -35.65 -16.56 31.48
CA LYS A 301 -35.01 -16.82 32.77
C LYS A 301 -33.75 -17.64 32.53
N PRO A 302 -32.62 -17.30 33.16
CA PRO A 302 -31.45 -18.13 33.08
C PRO A 302 -31.78 -19.53 33.57
N ARG A 303 -31.57 -20.54 32.72
CA ARG A 303 -31.76 -21.95 33.07
C ARG A 303 -30.95 -22.28 34.31
N VAL A 304 -31.57 -22.66 35.39
CA VAL A 304 -30.89 -23.14 36.59
C VAL A 304 -30.24 -24.48 36.21
N LEU A 305 -28.95 -24.45 36.00
CA LEU A 305 -28.19 -25.68 35.72
C LEU A 305 -28.13 -26.51 37.00
N ASN A 306 -28.83 -27.64 37.00
CA ASN A 306 -28.79 -28.64 38.08
C ASN A 306 -27.37 -29.20 38.18
N ARG A 307 -26.94 -29.62 39.38
CA ARG A 307 -25.63 -30.23 39.62
C ARG A 307 -25.31 -31.37 38.63
N ARG A 308 -26.33 -32.15 38.23
CA ARG A 308 -26.19 -33.20 37.20
C ARG A 308 -25.75 -32.67 35.83
N ARG A 309 -26.32 -31.56 35.35
CA ARG A 309 -25.93 -30.96 34.05
C ARG A 309 -24.53 -30.34 34.10
N LEU A 310 -24.14 -29.74 35.22
CA LEU A 310 -22.79 -29.24 35.43
C LEU A 310 -21.75 -30.39 35.37
N PHE A 311 -22.09 -31.54 36.00
CA PHE A 311 -21.29 -32.73 35.96
C PHE A 311 -21.12 -33.27 34.50
N PHE A 312 -22.20 -33.32 33.71
CA PHE A 312 -22.15 -33.74 32.31
C PHE A 312 -21.32 -32.80 31.43
N ILE A 313 -21.42 -31.46 31.61
CA ILE A 313 -20.59 -30.49 30.89
C ILE A 313 -19.11 -30.69 31.25
N GLY A 314 -18.82 -30.88 32.53
CA GLY A 314 -17.46 -31.20 32.98
C GLY A 314 -16.94 -32.52 32.40
N LEU A 315 -17.81 -33.57 32.38
CA LEU A 315 -17.48 -34.87 31.82
C LEU A 315 -17.21 -34.82 30.31
N ILE A 316 -18.03 -34.09 29.54
CA ILE A 316 -17.83 -33.90 28.08
C ILE A 316 -16.56 -33.08 27.82
N GLY A 317 -16.33 -31.99 28.55
CA GLY A 317 -15.11 -31.18 28.43
C GLY A 317 -13.85 -31.98 28.78
N GLY A 318 -13.93 -32.77 29.86
CA GLY A 318 -12.86 -33.68 30.24
C GLY A 318 -12.60 -34.79 29.21
N ALA A 319 -13.65 -35.39 28.66
CA ALA A 319 -13.56 -36.42 27.62
C ALA A 319 -12.92 -35.86 26.33
N LEU A 320 -13.32 -34.65 25.90
CA LEU A 320 -12.73 -33.98 24.74
C LEU A 320 -11.26 -33.61 24.99
N THR A 321 -10.92 -33.24 26.22
CA THR A 321 -9.53 -32.95 26.59
C THR A 321 -8.67 -34.22 26.49
N VAL A 322 -9.17 -35.33 27.06
CA VAL A 322 -8.48 -36.65 26.99
C VAL A 322 -8.38 -37.11 25.53
N LEU A 323 -9.44 -36.98 24.76
CA LEU A 323 -9.45 -37.34 23.33
C LEU A 323 -8.37 -36.56 22.56
N GLY A 324 -8.29 -35.23 22.78
CA GLY A 324 -7.29 -34.38 22.13
C GLY A 324 -5.85 -34.76 22.50
N ILE A 325 -5.61 -35.20 23.75
CA ILE A 325 -4.31 -35.66 24.21
C ILE A 325 -3.96 -37.01 23.57
N VAL A 326 -4.92 -37.96 23.59
CA VAL A 326 -4.71 -39.33 23.06
C VAL A 326 -4.52 -39.33 21.54
N THR A 327 -5.25 -38.48 20.81
CA THR A 327 -5.10 -38.39 19.35
C THR A 327 -3.93 -37.51 18.91
N GLY A 328 -3.15 -36.93 19.83
CA GLY A 328 -2.07 -36.02 19.52
C GLY A 328 -2.53 -34.67 18.98
N GLN A 329 -3.86 -34.42 18.91
CA GLN A 329 -4.43 -33.17 18.45
C GLN A 329 -4.57 -32.20 19.61
N THR A 330 -3.47 -31.54 19.98
CA THR A 330 -3.39 -30.66 21.15
C THR A 330 -4.39 -29.49 21.12
N TRP A 331 -4.76 -29.01 19.92
CA TRP A 331 -5.74 -27.95 19.75
C TRP A 331 -7.14 -28.30 20.30
N ILE A 332 -7.59 -29.56 20.18
CA ILE A 332 -8.87 -30.04 20.73
C ILE A 332 -8.84 -29.95 22.27
N ALA A 333 -7.74 -30.42 22.86
CA ALA A 333 -7.55 -30.40 24.31
C ALA A 333 -7.53 -28.96 24.84
N VAL A 334 -6.80 -28.07 24.19
CA VAL A 334 -6.70 -26.64 24.58
C VAL A 334 -8.06 -25.95 24.48
N LEU A 335 -8.79 -26.14 23.36
CA LEU A 335 -10.13 -25.58 23.21
C LEU A 335 -11.11 -26.12 24.23
N ALA A 336 -11.07 -27.42 24.54
CA ALA A 336 -11.94 -28.03 25.54
C ALA A 336 -11.68 -27.47 26.96
N VAL A 337 -10.41 -27.37 27.36
CA VAL A 337 -10.00 -26.79 28.64
C VAL A 337 -10.36 -25.29 28.70
N PHE A 338 -10.12 -24.54 27.64
CA PHE A 338 -10.47 -23.13 27.57
C PHE A 338 -11.98 -22.90 27.70
N ASN A 339 -12.80 -23.63 26.93
CA ASN A 339 -14.25 -23.51 27.00
C ASN A 339 -14.80 -23.93 28.36
N LEU A 340 -14.29 -25.00 28.93
CA LEU A 340 -14.70 -25.47 30.26
C LEU A 340 -14.27 -24.44 31.34
N GLY A 341 -13.03 -23.95 31.26
CA GLY A 341 -12.52 -22.95 32.18
C GLY A 341 -13.28 -21.62 32.08
N PHE A 342 -13.55 -21.15 30.87
CA PHE A 342 -14.36 -19.96 30.63
C PHE A 342 -15.80 -20.15 31.14
N PHE A 343 -16.43 -21.29 30.90
CA PHE A 343 -17.76 -21.61 31.41
C PHE A 343 -17.83 -21.57 32.94
N LEU A 344 -16.85 -22.18 33.60
CA LEU A 344 -16.78 -22.18 35.08
C LEU A 344 -16.51 -20.77 35.64
N LEU A 345 -15.53 -20.08 35.05
CA LEU A 345 -15.16 -18.71 35.43
C LEU A 345 -16.35 -17.76 35.24
N ASN A 346 -17.04 -17.88 34.12
CA ASN A 346 -18.22 -17.08 33.83
C ASN A 346 -19.35 -17.38 34.85
N ARG A 347 -19.59 -18.64 35.16
CA ARG A 347 -20.67 -19.05 36.06
C ARG A 347 -20.43 -18.60 37.48
N PHE A 348 -19.21 -18.74 38.00
CA PHE A 348 -18.92 -18.54 39.42
C PHE A 348 -18.37 -17.16 39.75
N TRP A 349 -17.77 -16.48 38.77
CA TRP A 349 -17.09 -15.24 39.04
C TRP A 349 -17.54 -14.08 38.11
N ILE A 350 -17.52 -14.22 36.80
CA ILE A 350 -17.82 -13.13 35.86
C ILE A 350 -19.27 -12.69 35.98
N THR A 351 -20.22 -13.60 35.77
CA THR A 351 -21.68 -13.26 35.85
C THR A 351 -22.09 -12.74 37.21
N PRO A 352 -21.82 -13.39 38.37
CA PRO A 352 -22.34 -12.93 39.66
C PRO A 352 -21.60 -11.74 40.23
N LYS A 353 -20.29 -11.64 40.02
CA LYS A 353 -19.45 -10.61 40.67
C LYS A 353 -19.15 -9.39 39.78
N VAL A 354 -19.25 -9.53 38.45
CA VAL A 354 -18.90 -8.45 37.52
C VAL A 354 -20.13 -7.98 36.75
N ILE A 355 -20.80 -8.90 36.03
CA ILE A 355 -21.89 -8.52 35.11
C ILE A 355 -23.14 -8.07 35.89
N LYS A 356 -23.59 -8.85 36.87
CA LYS A 356 -24.80 -8.50 37.65
C LYS A 356 -24.65 -7.17 38.39
N PRO A 357 -23.57 -6.88 39.13
CA PRO A 357 -23.40 -5.57 39.76
C PRO A 357 -23.39 -4.41 38.75
N PHE A 358 -22.82 -4.63 37.57
CA PHE A 358 -22.87 -3.64 36.52
C PHE A 358 -24.29 -3.38 36.03
N GLN A 359 -25.06 -4.42 35.71
CA GLN A 359 -26.43 -4.31 35.19
C GLN A 359 -27.41 -3.79 36.24
N ASP A 360 -27.26 -4.20 37.52
CA ASP A 360 -28.24 -3.90 38.58
C ASP A 360 -27.94 -2.59 39.31
N LYS A 361 -26.67 -2.15 39.39
CA LYS A 361 -26.27 -0.95 40.13
C LYS A 361 -25.67 0.15 39.26
N TRP A 362 -24.62 -0.17 38.50
CA TRP A 362 -23.84 0.85 37.76
C TRP A 362 -24.61 1.40 36.57
N LEU A 363 -25.20 0.55 35.75
CA LEU A 363 -25.94 0.96 34.55
C LEU A 363 -27.17 1.81 34.90
N PRO A 364 -28.04 1.45 35.86
CA PRO A 364 -29.14 2.32 36.31
C PRO A 364 -28.66 3.64 36.91
N ALA A 365 -27.52 3.64 37.64
CA ALA A 365 -26.92 4.88 38.18
C ALA A 365 -26.49 5.81 37.05
N LEU A 366 -25.80 5.29 36.01
CA LEU A 366 -25.43 6.05 34.82
C LEU A 366 -26.63 6.60 34.05
N MET A 367 -27.67 5.78 33.88
CA MET A 367 -28.93 6.22 33.23
C MET A 367 -29.64 7.33 34.03
N ASN A 368 -29.64 7.26 35.36
CA ASN A 368 -30.23 8.29 36.21
C ASN A 368 -29.39 9.59 36.19
N MET A 369 -28.04 9.45 36.18
CA MET A 369 -27.14 10.58 35.97
C MET A 369 -27.43 11.25 34.62
N TYR A 370 -27.52 10.49 33.56
CA TYR A 370 -27.82 10.96 32.23
C TYR A 370 -29.19 11.66 32.16
N ARG A 371 -30.23 11.08 32.74
CA ARG A 371 -31.55 11.74 32.87
C ARG A 371 -31.46 13.10 33.59
N SER A 372 -30.63 13.19 34.62
CA SER A 372 -30.42 14.43 35.37
C SER A 372 -29.69 15.48 34.50
N VAL A 373 -28.68 15.05 33.77
CA VAL A 373 -27.97 15.92 32.79
C VAL A 373 -28.92 16.43 31.72
N LEU A 374 -29.75 15.58 31.13
CA LEU A 374 -30.74 15.99 30.13
C LEU A 374 -31.78 16.95 30.71
N ARG A 375 -32.30 16.68 31.91
CA ARG A 375 -33.25 17.59 32.58
C ARG A 375 -32.64 18.95 32.82
N TRP A 376 -31.38 19.00 33.21
CA TRP A 376 -30.62 20.23 33.42
C TRP A 376 -30.40 20.99 32.13
N SER A 377 -29.93 20.31 31.08
CA SER A 377 -29.53 20.89 29.79
C SER A 377 -30.74 21.45 29.01
N ILE A 378 -31.92 20.81 29.12
CA ILE A 378 -33.16 21.25 28.45
C ILE A 378 -33.97 22.25 29.29
N SER A 379 -33.51 22.64 30.49
CA SER A 379 -34.24 23.58 31.34
C SER A 379 -33.96 25.05 30.98
N GLY A 380 -34.98 25.82 30.68
CA GLY A 380 -34.86 27.26 30.35
C GLY A 380 -34.03 27.51 29.07
N ASN A 381 -33.11 28.46 29.14
CA ASN A 381 -32.24 28.83 28.01
C ASN A 381 -30.94 28.00 27.96
N ARG A 382 -30.73 27.04 28.84
CA ARG A 382 -29.49 26.27 28.95
C ARG A 382 -29.18 25.49 27.69
N ALA A 383 -30.21 25.04 26.97
CA ALA A 383 -30.01 24.34 25.68
C ALA A 383 -29.23 25.21 24.67
N TRP A 384 -29.48 26.53 24.60
CA TRP A 384 -28.74 27.45 23.77
C TRP A 384 -27.29 27.60 24.21
N PHE A 385 -27.03 27.66 25.53
CA PHE A 385 -25.66 27.76 26.06
C PHE A 385 -24.87 26.46 25.80
N VAL A 386 -25.49 25.27 25.86
CA VAL A 386 -24.84 24.01 25.54
C VAL A 386 -24.41 23.98 24.07
N VAL A 387 -25.30 24.34 23.14
CA VAL A 387 -25.00 24.37 21.71
C VAL A 387 -23.93 25.42 21.40
N LEU A 388 -24.05 26.62 21.98
CA LEU A 388 -23.04 27.68 21.83
C LEU A 388 -21.68 27.25 22.35
N GLY A 389 -21.64 26.56 23.51
CA GLY A 389 -20.41 26.02 24.08
C GLY A 389 -19.70 25.04 23.15
N VAL A 390 -20.44 24.18 22.45
CA VAL A 390 -19.87 23.24 21.46
C VAL A 390 -19.33 23.98 20.23
N VAL A 391 -20.06 25.04 19.77
CA VAL A 391 -19.57 25.88 18.66
C VAL A 391 -18.27 26.59 19.05
N VAL A 392 -18.21 27.16 20.26
CA VAL A 392 -16.98 27.81 20.77
C VAL A 392 -15.84 26.77 20.90
N MET A 393 -16.16 25.56 21.37
CA MET A 393 -15.20 24.46 21.45
C MET A 393 -14.66 24.09 20.06
N LEU A 394 -15.50 24.00 19.03
CA LEU A 394 -15.07 23.73 17.66
C LEU A 394 -14.10 24.81 17.17
N VAL A 395 -14.46 26.07 17.30
CA VAL A 395 -13.59 27.18 16.88
C VAL A 395 -12.29 27.17 17.68
N GLY A 396 -12.36 26.95 19.00
CA GLY A 396 -11.19 26.84 19.87
C GLY A 396 -10.27 25.65 19.48
N THR A 397 -10.87 24.52 19.09
CA THR A 397 -10.09 23.34 18.67
C THR A 397 -9.40 23.58 17.33
N VAL A 398 -10.08 24.22 16.37
CA VAL A 398 -9.46 24.59 15.09
C VAL A 398 -8.30 25.58 15.32
N PHE A 399 -8.50 26.57 16.19
CA PHE A 399 -7.43 27.49 16.56
C PHE A 399 -6.26 26.78 17.24
N LEU A 400 -6.55 25.85 18.16
CA LEU A 400 -5.53 25.07 18.84
C LEU A 400 -4.74 24.18 17.82
N MET A 401 -5.42 23.63 16.82
CA MET A 401 -4.78 22.86 15.75
C MET A 401 -3.77 23.70 14.97
N ILE A 402 -4.10 24.95 14.67
CA ILE A 402 -3.20 25.86 13.97
C ILE A 402 -2.00 26.22 14.85
N VAL A 403 -2.22 26.45 16.15
CA VAL A 403 -1.15 26.81 17.11
C VAL A 403 -0.27 25.63 17.48
N ALA A 404 -0.87 24.46 17.69
CA ALA A 404 -0.14 23.24 18.07
C ALA A 404 0.73 22.70 16.92
N GLY A 405 0.40 23.02 15.68
CA GLY A 405 1.19 22.69 14.48
C GLY A 405 1.57 21.21 14.37
N PRO A 406 0.63 20.24 14.48
CA PRO A 406 0.99 18.83 14.36
C PRO A 406 1.61 18.57 12.98
N GLN A 407 2.51 17.61 12.92
CA GLN A 407 3.10 17.23 11.63
C GLN A 407 2.01 16.73 10.68
N VAL A 408 1.93 17.36 9.51
CA VAL A 408 1.02 16.97 8.44
C VAL A 408 1.83 16.29 7.36
N VAL A 409 1.50 15.02 7.07
CA VAL A 409 2.14 14.21 6.05
C VAL A 409 1.11 13.73 5.02
N PHE A 410 1.56 13.42 3.83
CA PHE A 410 0.66 12.85 2.83
C PHE A 410 0.27 11.42 3.21
N PHE A 411 1.25 10.53 3.29
CA PHE A 411 1.10 9.19 3.83
C PHE A 411 1.97 9.01 5.07
N PRO A 412 1.48 8.29 6.09
CA PRO A 412 2.30 7.94 7.24
C PRO A 412 3.42 7.00 6.83
N SER A 413 4.59 7.15 7.42
CA SER A 413 5.71 6.24 7.20
C SER A 413 5.86 5.27 8.36
N SER A 414 6.08 4.00 8.03
CA SER A 414 6.44 2.95 8.99
C SER A 414 7.95 2.84 9.15
N ASP A 415 8.37 2.10 10.17
CA ASP A 415 9.75 1.62 10.27
C ASP A 415 10.07 0.74 9.06
N PRO A 416 11.17 1.02 8.34
CA PRO A 416 11.45 0.34 7.10
C PRO A 416 11.77 -1.16 7.28
N ASN A 417 11.25 -1.98 6.35
CA ASN A 417 11.67 -3.38 6.18
C ASN A 417 12.92 -3.48 5.32
N TYR A 418 13.14 -2.49 4.48
CA TYR A 418 14.32 -2.36 3.62
C TYR A 418 14.90 -0.96 3.72
N ALA A 419 16.22 -0.88 3.88
CA ALA A 419 16.99 0.35 3.68
C ALA A 419 17.77 0.21 2.37
N TYR A 420 17.66 1.21 1.51
CA TYR A 420 18.34 1.27 0.23
C TYR A 420 19.43 2.32 0.26
N VAL A 421 20.64 1.94 -0.11
CA VAL A 421 21.74 2.86 -0.34
C VAL A 421 22.02 2.89 -1.84
N TYR A 422 21.51 3.90 -2.52
CA TYR A 422 21.75 4.11 -3.95
C TYR A 422 23.07 4.79 -4.17
N ILE A 423 23.85 4.25 -5.08
CA ILE A 423 25.19 4.74 -5.44
C ILE A 423 25.14 5.12 -6.91
N GLN A 424 25.46 6.36 -7.20
CA GLN A 424 25.50 6.85 -8.57
C GLN A 424 26.86 7.49 -8.82
N THR A 425 27.65 6.84 -9.66
CA THR A 425 28.92 7.37 -10.18
C THR A 425 28.64 8.28 -11.38
N PRO A 426 29.62 9.10 -11.82
CA PRO A 426 29.46 9.91 -13.02
C PRO A 426 29.02 9.07 -14.22
N GLN A 427 28.17 9.66 -15.05
CA GLN A 427 27.70 8.99 -16.27
C GLN A 427 28.87 8.57 -17.17
N GLY A 428 28.88 7.33 -17.64
CA GLY A 428 29.94 6.74 -18.41
C GLY A 428 31.01 6.02 -17.59
N THR A 429 30.84 5.98 -16.25
CA THR A 429 31.68 5.13 -15.39
C THR A 429 31.43 3.67 -15.69
N ASP A 430 32.51 2.90 -15.79
CA ASP A 430 32.44 1.45 -15.98
C ASP A 430 31.89 0.72 -14.78
N ALA A 431 31.28 -0.46 -15.02
CA ALA A 431 30.66 -1.28 -13.99
C ALA A 431 31.66 -1.77 -12.93
N GLU A 432 32.91 -2.06 -13.29
CA GLU A 432 33.96 -2.50 -12.37
C GLU A 432 34.35 -1.39 -11.38
N VAL A 433 34.45 -0.15 -11.88
CA VAL A 433 34.74 1.02 -11.02
C VAL A 433 33.57 1.25 -10.05
N THR A 434 32.34 1.17 -10.56
CA THR A 434 31.15 1.29 -9.74
C THR A 434 31.06 0.16 -8.70
N ASP A 435 31.46 -1.07 -9.07
CA ASP A 435 31.52 -2.20 -8.14
C ASP A 435 32.56 -1.98 -7.05
N SER A 436 33.75 -1.48 -7.38
CA SER A 436 34.78 -1.17 -6.41
C SER A 436 34.30 -0.17 -5.35
N ILE A 437 33.54 0.86 -5.77
CA ILE A 437 32.95 1.84 -4.88
C ILE A 437 31.82 1.19 -4.06
N THR A 438 31.00 0.37 -4.71
CA THR A 438 29.91 -0.34 -4.03
C THR A 438 30.44 -1.27 -2.94
N ARG A 439 31.59 -1.92 -3.14
CA ARG A 439 32.28 -2.73 -2.11
C ARG A 439 32.70 -1.88 -0.90
N ILE A 440 33.18 -0.66 -1.12
CA ILE A 440 33.51 0.26 -0.02
C ILE A 440 32.26 0.64 0.78
N VAL A 441 31.17 0.97 0.09
CA VAL A 441 29.88 1.28 0.72
C VAL A 441 29.35 0.09 1.49
N GLU A 442 29.37 -1.11 0.91
CA GLU A 442 28.95 -2.36 1.53
C GLU A 442 29.73 -2.64 2.82
N GLN A 443 31.04 -2.48 2.81
CA GLN A 443 31.89 -2.66 4.00
C GLN A 443 31.57 -1.65 5.09
N ARG A 444 31.29 -0.38 4.76
CA ARG A 444 30.89 0.64 5.74
C ARG A 444 29.52 0.34 6.34
N VAL A 445 28.58 -0.08 5.51
CA VAL A 445 27.24 -0.50 5.93
C VAL A 445 27.33 -1.72 6.86
N GLN A 446 28.09 -2.74 6.49
CA GLN A 446 28.32 -3.93 7.33
C GLN A 446 29.00 -3.60 8.66
N LYS A 447 29.92 -2.64 8.69
CA LYS A 447 30.56 -2.17 9.92
C LYS A 447 29.56 -1.53 10.91
N ILE A 448 28.58 -0.78 10.37
CA ILE A 448 27.51 -0.17 11.20
C ILE A 448 26.55 -1.24 11.72
N ILE A 449 26.17 -2.16 10.86
CA ILE A 449 25.28 -3.27 11.23
C ILE A 449 25.92 -4.14 12.31
N GLY A 450 27.21 -4.39 12.19
CA GLY A 450 27.96 -5.30 13.07
C GLY A 450 27.74 -6.78 12.74
N PRO A 451 28.62 -7.65 13.23
CA PRO A 451 28.50 -9.08 13.04
C PRO A 451 27.32 -9.66 13.82
N LYS A 452 26.48 -10.48 13.18
CA LYS A 452 25.34 -11.18 13.80
C LYS A 452 24.28 -10.26 14.42
N ASN A 453 23.93 -9.17 13.74
CA ASN A 453 22.83 -8.32 14.17
C ASN A 453 21.49 -9.06 14.01
N PRO A 454 20.73 -9.29 15.09
CA PRO A 454 19.48 -10.06 14.99
C PRO A 454 18.36 -9.32 14.23
N THR A 455 18.48 -8.01 14.06
CA THR A 455 17.51 -7.18 13.35
C THR A 455 17.71 -7.21 11.84
N VAL A 456 18.90 -7.58 11.35
CA VAL A 456 19.23 -7.63 9.92
C VAL A 456 19.14 -9.05 9.40
N LYS A 457 18.35 -9.22 8.34
CA LYS A 457 18.16 -10.53 7.67
C LYS A 457 19.25 -10.80 6.64
N SER A 458 19.58 -9.81 5.80
CA SER A 458 20.59 -9.92 4.76
C SER A 458 21.02 -8.55 4.21
N VAL A 459 22.19 -8.50 3.61
CA VAL A 459 22.70 -7.35 2.87
C VAL A 459 22.95 -7.77 1.43
N ILE A 460 22.27 -7.14 0.49
CA ILE A 460 22.32 -7.45 -0.95
C ILE A 460 22.92 -6.25 -1.67
N SER A 461 23.96 -6.47 -2.45
CA SER A 461 24.56 -5.45 -3.28
C SER A 461 24.36 -5.77 -4.77
N ASN A 462 23.93 -4.79 -5.55
CA ASN A 462 23.71 -4.89 -6.98
C ASN A 462 24.43 -3.75 -7.69
N VAL A 463 25.10 -4.04 -8.82
CA VAL A 463 25.72 -3.06 -9.68
C VAL A 463 25.30 -3.31 -11.12
N GLY A 464 24.97 -2.27 -11.85
CA GLY A 464 24.56 -2.34 -13.24
C GLY A 464 23.11 -2.79 -13.42
N LEU A 465 22.81 -4.04 -13.10
CA LEU A 465 21.45 -4.59 -13.13
C LEU A 465 20.88 -4.66 -11.73
N GLY A 466 19.59 -4.30 -11.58
CA GLY A 466 18.91 -4.30 -10.29
C GLY A 466 19.35 -3.20 -9.32
N ALA A 467 20.14 -2.23 -9.79
CA ALA A 467 20.60 -1.09 -9.00
C ALA A 467 19.56 0.06 -8.93
N GLY A 468 18.50 0.02 -9.72
CA GLY A 468 17.40 1.01 -9.71
C GLY A 468 16.46 0.86 -8.53
N ASP A 469 15.47 1.76 -8.49
CA ASP A 469 14.38 1.73 -7.53
C ASP A 469 13.55 0.45 -7.74
N PRO A 470 13.27 -0.34 -6.69
CA PRO A 470 12.43 -1.53 -6.81
C PRO A 470 11.01 -1.26 -7.32
N GLN A 471 10.47 -0.06 -7.09
CA GLN A 471 9.15 0.33 -7.60
C GLN A 471 9.17 0.72 -9.09
N ASN A 472 10.31 1.17 -9.57
CA ASN A 472 10.54 1.50 -10.99
C ASN A 472 11.88 0.92 -11.45
N PRO A 473 11.98 -0.40 -11.63
CA PRO A 473 13.24 -1.07 -11.90
C PRO A 473 13.80 -0.70 -13.27
N ASP A 474 15.10 -0.42 -13.33
CA ASP A 474 15.81 -0.25 -14.59
C ASP A 474 15.74 -1.56 -15.40
N ARG A 475 15.21 -1.51 -16.63
CA ARG A 475 15.10 -2.66 -17.53
C ARG A 475 16.38 -2.96 -18.31
N THR A 476 17.31 -2.04 -18.26
CA THR A 476 18.60 -2.13 -18.96
C THR A 476 19.75 -2.07 -17.96
N VAL A 477 20.90 -2.59 -18.37
CA VAL A 477 22.12 -2.48 -17.57
C VAL A 477 22.56 -1.02 -17.50
N THR A 478 22.74 -0.52 -16.28
CA THR A 478 23.20 0.85 -15.99
C THR A 478 24.51 0.80 -15.22
N PRO A 479 25.68 0.72 -15.92
CA PRO A 479 26.98 0.44 -15.30
C PRO A 479 27.39 1.43 -14.20
N HIS A 480 26.94 2.67 -14.30
CA HIS A 480 27.22 3.76 -13.37
C HIS A 480 26.33 3.78 -12.13
N LYS A 481 25.45 2.78 -11.96
CA LYS A 481 24.58 2.67 -10.78
C LYS A 481 24.93 1.45 -9.95
N GLY A 482 24.96 1.64 -8.63
CA GLY A 482 25.07 0.60 -7.64
C GLY A 482 23.99 0.77 -6.56
N LYS A 483 23.62 -0.30 -5.88
CA LYS A 483 22.68 -0.31 -4.78
C LYS A 483 23.07 -1.31 -3.72
N VAL A 484 23.07 -0.90 -2.46
CA VAL A 484 23.15 -1.80 -1.31
C VAL A 484 21.80 -1.80 -0.62
N THR A 485 21.19 -2.97 -0.54
CA THR A 485 19.90 -3.21 0.11
C THR A 485 20.13 -3.93 1.43
N VAL A 486 19.72 -3.32 2.54
CA VAL A 486 19.71 -3.95 3.85
C VAL A 486 18.29 -4.41 4.13
N ALA A 487 18.07 -5.71 4.19
CA ALA A 487 16.79 -6.32 4.55
C ALA A 487 16.75 -6.56 6.05
N PHE A 488 15.72 -6.05 6.71
CA PHE A 488 15.49 -6.26 8.14
C PHE A 488 14.57 -7.46 8.38
N VAL A 489 14.60 -8.00 9.59
CA VAL A 489 13.66 -9.02 10.01
C VAL A 489 12.27 -8.42 10.21
N GLU A 490 11.25 -9.27 10.25
CA GLU A 490 9.85 -8.88 10.50
C GLU A 490 9.72 -8.05 11.79
N TYR A 491 8.80 -7.10 11.81
CA TYR A 491 8.57 -6.18 12.93
C TYR A 491 8.48 -6.91 14.28
N SER A 492 7.75 -8.02 14.34
CA SER A 492 7.57 -8.83 15.55
C SER A 492 8.89 -9.43 16.11
N LYS A 493 9.90 -9.59 15.25
CA LYS A 493 11.21 -10.18 15.61
C LYS A 493 12.28 -9.13 15.92
N ARG A 494 11.99 -7.83 15.79
CA ARG A 494 12.94 -6.74 16.02
C ARG A 494 13.20 -6.42 17.49
N HIS A 495 12.42 -6.99 18.41
CA HIS A 495 12.55 -6.77 19.87
C HIS A 495 12.64 -5.30 20.29
N GLY A 496 11.93 -4.41 19.58
CA GLY A 496 11.92 -2.97 19.86
C GLY A 496 13.10 -2.18 19.25
N ASP A 497 13.89 -2.77 18.38
CA ASP A 497 14.91 -2.07 17.60
C ASP A 497 14.29 -1.33 16.42
N PHE A 498 14.42 0.00 16.42
CA PHE A 498 13.89 0.88 15.38
C PHE A 498 14.82 0.89 14.17
N THR A 499 14.35 0.31 13.05
CA THR A 499 15.15 0.19 11.83
C THR A 499 15.38 1.53 11.14
N GLY A 500 14.51 2.52 11.35
CA GLY A 500 14.68 3.89 10.85
C GLY A 500 16.00 4.55 11.27
N ARG A 501 16.55 4.23 12.47
CA ARG A 501 17.83 4.76 12.92
C ARG A 501 19.01 4.43 12.01
N TYR A 502 18.95 3.27 11.33
CA TYR A 502 20.01 2.86 10.42
C TYR A 502 20.14 3.78 9.21
N LEU A 503 19.05 4.39 8.75
CA LEU A 503 19.08 5.34 7.64
C LEU A 503 19.96 6.55 7.95
N THR A 504 19.85 7.10 9.17
CA THR A 504 20.66 8.23 9.62
C THR A 504 22.11 7.81 9.79
N LEU A 505 22.37 6.65 10.42
CA LEU A 505 23.72 6.11 10.58
C LEU A 505 24.42 5.85 9.24
N PHE A 506 23.69 5.34 8.26
CA PHE A 506 24.22 5.10 6.91
C PHE A 506 24.55 6.43 6.20
N ARG A 507 23.65 7.44 6.29
CA ARG A 507 23.90 8.77 5.72
C ARG A 507 25.17 9.40 6.28
N ASP A 508 25.34 9.36 7.59
CA ASP A 508 26.50 9.96 8.25
C ASP A 508 27.81 9.26 7.88
N ALA A 509 27.80 7.92 7.81
CA ALA A 509 29.00 7.14 7.50
C ALA A 509 29.41 7.18 6.01
N LEU A 510 28.51 7.60 5.14
CA LEU A 510 28.75 7.62 3.69
C LEU A 510 28.93 9.03 3.12
N ARG A 511 28.81 10.06 3.96
CA ARG A 511 28.83 11.47 3.54
C ARG A 511 30.16 11.92 2.94
N ASP A 512 31.27 11.29 3.33
CA ASP A 512 32.64 11.69 2.99
C ASP A 512 33.21 11.01 1.74
N LEU A 513 32.42 10.25 0.97
CA LEU A 513 32.87 9.60 -0.27
C LEU A 513 32.89 10.61 -1.43
N PRO A 514 34.11 11.01 -1.93
CA PRO A 514 34.20 12.00 -2.98
C PRO A 514 33.87 11.40 -4.35
N GLY A 515 33.35 12.23 -5.26
CA GLY A 515 33.15 11.85 -6.66
C GLY A 515 31.98 10.91 -6.92
N VAL A 516 31.22 10.56 -5.88
CA VAL A 516 30.08 9.66 -5.95
C VAL A 516 28.86 10.29 -5.31
N GLU A 517 27.73 10.09 -5.93
CA GLU A 517 26.45 10.51 -5.34
C GLU A 517 25.80 9.34 -4.60
N ILE A 518 25.61 9.51 -3.29
CA ILE A 518 24.97 8.50 -2.45
C ILE A 518 23.66 9.04 -1.89
N VAL A 519 22.59 8.23 -1.99
CA VAL A 519 21.29 8.51 -1.40
C VAL A 519 20.88 7.31 -0.56
N VAL A 520 20.52 7.58 0.70
CA VAL A 520 19.98 6.57 1.61
C VAL A 520 18.49 6.78 1.70
N ASP A 521 17.73 5.79 1.28
CA ASP A 521 16.28 5.82 1.22
C ASP A 521 15.67 4.57 1.86
N LYS A 522 14.37 4.59 2.05
CA LYS A 522 13.59 3.46 2.59
C LYS A 522 12.55 3.00 1.57
N GLU A 523 11.95 1.85 1.83
CA GLU A 523 10.79 1.42 1.03
C GLU A 523 9.59 2.37 1.25
N ASN A 524 8.82 2.60 0.20
CA ASN A 524 7.56 3.34 0.30
C ASN A 524 6.42 2.38 0.68
N SER A 525 5.71 2.71 1.75
CA SER A 525 4.60 1.90 2.29
C SER A 525 3.23 2.38 1.81
N GLY A 526 3.07 2.72 0.54
CA GLY A 526 1.82 3.24 -0.01
C GLY A 526 1.79 3.21 -1.53
N PRO A 527 0.82 3.88 -2.14
CA PRO A 527 0.83 4.04 -3.59
C PRO A 527 2.11 4.75 -4.04
N PRO A 528 2.63 4.46 -5.24
CA PRO A 528 3.79 5.16 -5.76
C PRO A 528 3.46 6.64 -5.95
N THR A 529 4.11 7.48 -5.18
CA THR A 529 4.04 8.95 -5.28
C THR A 529 5.38 9.48 -5.79
N GLY A 530 5.36 10.67 -6.36
CA GLY A 530 6.57 11.39 -6.69
C GLY A 530 7.38 11.74 -5.42
N LYS A 531 8.58 12.31 -5.63
CA LYS A 531 9.40 12.75 -4.49
C LYS A 531 8.70 13.85 -3.70
N PRO A 532 8.98 13.96 -2.38
CA PRO A 532 8.42 15.01 -1.52
C PRO A 532 8.70 16.43 -2.02
N ILE A 533 9.89 16.64 -2.59
CA ILE A 533 10.25 17.87 -3.29
C ILE A 533 10.44 17.51 -4.76
N ASN A 534 9.61 18.07 -5.63
CA ASN A 534 9.65 17.82 -7.05
C ASN A 534 9.33 19.13 -7.80
N ILE A 535 10.35 19.72 -8.42
CA ILE A 535 10.26 20.99 -9.12
C ILE A 535 10.37 20.71 -10.62
N GLU A 536 9.26 20.83 -11.31
CA GLU A 536 9.15 20.63 -12.74
C GLU A 536 9.31 21.96 -13.46
N ILE A 537 10.25 22.02 -14.38
CA ILE A 537 10.53 23.18 -15.22
C ILE A 537 10.20 22.80 -16.65
N SER A 538 9.23 23.44 -17.27
CA SER A 538 8.75 23.12 -18.61
C SER A 538 8.97 24.28 -19.59
N GLY A 539 9.26 23.95 -20.85
CA GLY A 539 9.47 24.92 -21.92
C GLY A 539 9.93 24.29 -23.23
N ASP A 540 10.18 25.11 -24.24
CA ASP A 540 10.45 24.61 -25.58
C ASP A 540 11.95 24.38 -25.85
N ASP A 541 12.84 25.27 -25.35
CA ASP A 541 14.28 25.17 -25.60
C ASP A 541 14.98 24.53 -24.40
N LEU A 542 15.84 23.52 -24.70
CA LEU A 542 16.50 22.73 -23.67
C LEU A 542 17.60 23.51 -22.95
N ASP A 543 18.35 24.33 -23.66
CA ASP A 543 19.46 25.10 -23.08
C ASP A 543 18.93 26.15 -22.11
N THR A 544 17.79 26.77 -22.43
CA THR A 544 17.10 27.70 -21.55
C THR A 544 16.54 26.98 -20.31
N LEU A 545 15.98 25.77 -20.48
CA LEU A 545 15.53 24.94 -19.35
C LEU A 545 16.69 24.61 -18.39
N VAL A 546 17.85 24.28 -18.95
CA VAL A 546 19.07 24.01 -18.18
C VAL A 546 19.50 25.27 -17.40
N ALA A 547 19.49 26.42 -18.03
CA ALA A 547 19.86 27.68 -17.38
C ALA A 547 18.90 28.04 -16.24
N ILE A 548 17.59 27.84 -16.44
CA ILE A 548 16.57 28.06 -15.38
C ILE A 548 16.80 27.06 -14.24
N GLN A 549 17.01 25.79 -14.55
CA GLN A 549 17.27 24.73 -13.56
C GLN A 549 18.46 25.08 -12.68
N ASP A 550 19.59 25.56 -13.29
CA ASP A 550 20.78 25.91 -12.52
C ASP A 550 20.53 27.12 -11.62
N ARG A 551 19.77 28.10 -12.11
CA ARG A 551 19.37 29.27 -11.30
C ARG A 551 18.49 28.84 -10.12
N VAL A 552 17.52 27.94 -10.33
CA VAL A 552 16.68 27.40 -9.26
C VAL A 552 17.53 26.65 -8.25
N LYS A 553 18.44 25.78 -8.71
CA LYS A 553 19.31 25.01 -7.83
C LYS A 553 20.17 25.93 -6.95
N VAL A 554 20.89 26.92 -7.55
CA VAL A 554 21.71 27.89 -6.82
C VAL A 554 20.87 28.71 -5.85
N LEU A 555 19.68 29.13 -6.26
CA LEU A 555 18.76 29.89 -5.39
C LEU A 555 18.41 29.13 -4.12
N LEU A 556 18.02 27.85 -4.26
CA LEU A 556 17.49 27.05 -3.16
C LEU A 556 18.61 26.49 -2.24
N THR A 557 19.75 26.10 -2.82
CA THR A 557 20.85 25.46 -2.07
C THR A 557 21.89 26.41 -1.55
N ASP A 558 22.30 27.40 -2.35
CA ASP A 558 23.44 28.26 -2.04
C ASP A 558 23.02 29.63 -1.51
N SER A 559 22.00 30.26 -2.15
CA SER A 559 21.58 31.61 -1.79
C SER A 559 20.65 31.62 -0.57
N LEU A 560 19.57 30.85 -0.59
CA LEU A 560 18.59 30.83 0.50
C LEU A 560 18.84 29.74 1.54
N ARG A 561 19.58 28.70 1.17
CA ARG A 561 19.92 27.56 2.02
C ARG A 561 18.72 27.00 2.76
N ILE A 562 17.65 26.70 2.00
CA ILE A 562 16.40 26.22 2.56
C ILE A 562 16.69 24.92 3.33
N GLY A 563 16.35 24.93 4.63
CA GLY A 563 16.50 23.76 5.49
C GLY A 563 15.57 22.62 5.05
N GLY A 564 15.99 21.39 5.29
CA GLY A 564 15.17 20.21 5.00
C GLY A 564 15.39 19.61 3.60
N ILE A 565 16.03 20.28 2.68
CA ILE A 565 16.39 19.73 1.36
C ILE A 565 17.60 18.81 1.54
N GLU A 566 17.45 17.50 1.24
CA GLU A 566 18.56 16.55 1.33
C GLU A 566 19.58 16.83 0.22
N ARG A 567 19.16 16.78 -1.03
CA ARG A 567 19.96 17.10 -2.21
C ARG A 567 19.08 17.23 -3.44
N LEU A 568 19.10 18.38 -4.11
CA LEU A 568 18.38 18.55 -5.38
C LEU A 568 19.10 17.83 -6.52
N LYS A 569 18.42 16.87 -7.11
CA LYS A 569 18.86 16.07 -8.25
C LYS A 569 18.06 16.43 -9.49
N SER A 570 18.75 16.60 -10.60
CA SER A 570 18.12 16.72 -11.92
C SER A 570 17.88 15.34 -12.52
N ASP A 571 16.74 15.17 -13.17
CA ASP A 571 16.47 14.01 -14.04
C ASP A 571 17.19 14.11 -15.39
N LEU A 572 17.67 15.30 -15.77
CA LEU A 572 18.40 15.53 -17.00
C LEU A 572 19.87 15.16 -16.85
N ILE A 573 20.29 14.16 -17.59
CA ILE A 573 21.70 13.76 -17.71
C ILE A 573 22.36 14.65 -18.77
N ARG A 574 23.23 15.57 -18.35
CA ARG A 574 23.84 16.58 -19.25
C ARG A 574 25.13 16.12 -19.91
N ASN A 575 25.96 15.40 -19.20
CA ASN A 575 27.32 15.13 -19.58
C ASN A 575 27.54 13.65 -19.85
N LYS A 576 26.71 13.06 -20.72
CA LYS A 576 26.97 11.70 -21.19
C LYS A 576 28.16 11.76 -22.13
N PRO A 577 29.32 11.16 -21.76
CA PRO A 577 30.48 11.18 -22.63
C PRO A 577 30.20 10.43 -23.93
N GLU A 578 30.60 11.05 -25.06
CA GLU A 578 30.40 10.50 -26.38
C GLU A 578 31.72 10.60 -27.16
N ALA A 579 32.15 9.51 -27.75
CA ALA A 579 33.21 9.50 -28.74
C ALA A 579 32.56 9.50 -30.13
N ARG A 580 32.53 10.65 -30.79
CA ARG A 580 31.93 10.82 -32.10
C ARG A 580 32.95 10.56 -33.18
N VAL A 581 32.70 9.59 -34.04
CA VAL A 581 33.55 9.31 -35.22
C VAL A 581 33.04 10.15 -36.39
N VAL A 582 33.82 11.14 -36.78
CA VAL A 582 33.53 12.06 -37.88
C VAL A 582 34.24 11.56 -39.12
N ILE A 583 33.47 11.23 -40.15
CA ILE A 583 33.99 10.68 -41.41
C ILE A 583 34.17 11.82 -42.41
N ASP A 584 35.37 11.92 -42.96
CA ASP A 584 35.66 12.76 -44.12
C ASP A 584 35.11 12.08 -45.39
N ARG A 585 33.89 12.48 -45.75
CA ARG A 585 33.16 11.87 -46.88
C ARG A 585 33.88 11.97 -48.21
N GLU A 586 34.62 13.07 -48.44
CA GLU A 586 35.34 13.26 -49.67
C GLU A 586 36.52 12.29 -49.80
N LYS A 587 37.31 12.16 -48.73
CA LYS A 587 38.40 11.19 -48.68
C LYS A 587 37.89 9.78 -48.73
N ALA A 588 36.83 9.45 -47.95
CA ALA A 588 36.26 8.13 -47.95
C ALA A 588 35.76 7.72 -49.35
N ASN A 589 35.05 8.62 -50.04
CA ASN A 589 34.59 8.34 -51.41
C ASN A 589 35.69 8.21 -52.43
N ARG A 590 36.80 8.99 -52.31
CA ARG A 590 37.99 8.85 -53.16
C ARG A 590 38.65 7.48 -53.01
N GLU A 591 38.64 6.96 -51.78
CA GLU A 591 39.14 5.61 -51.50
C GLU A 591 38.10 4.50 -51.78
N GLY A 592 36.89 4.85 -52.22
CA GLY A 592 35.80 3.89 -52.48
C GLY A 592 35.13 3.34 -51.24
N ILE A 593 35.23 4.01 -50.08
CA ILE A 593 34.71 3.60 -48.79
C ILE A 593 33.42 4.37 -48.49
N SER A 594 32.36 3.66 -48.14
CA SER A 594 31.12 4.29 -47.69
C SER A 594 31.10 4.48 -46.17
N THR A 595 30.30 5.43 -45.68
CA THR A 595 30.03 5.66 -44.25
C THR A 595 29.50 4.40 -43.56
N VAL A 596 28.66 3.58 -44.26
CA VAL A 596 28.15 2.33 -43.73
C VAL A 596 29.25 1.32 -43.47
N GLN A 597 30.23 1.21 -44.38
CA GLN A 597 31.35 0.29 -44.18
C GLN A 597 32.19 0.65 -42.97
N VAL A 598 32.49 1.95 -42.77
CA VAL A 598 33.19 2.42 -41.57
C VAL A 598 32.36 2.12 -40.30
N GLY A 599 31.08 2.45 -40.31
CA GLY A 599 30.20 2.22 -39.18
C GLY A 599 30.06 0.74 -38.82
N MET A 600 29.87 -0.12 -39.82
CA MET A 600 29.77 -1.57 -39.60
C MET A 600 31.10 -2.18 -39.12
N ALA A 601 32.22 -1.74 -39.64
CA ALA A 601 33.52 -2.22 -39.19
C ALA A 601 33.77 -1.84 -37.71
N LEU A 602 33.47 -0.61 -37.30
CA LEU A 602 33.54 -0.21 -35.90
C LEU A 602 32.59 -1.00 -35.01
N ARG A 603 31.33 -1.17 -35.44
CA ARG A 603 30.35 -1.95 -34.72
C ARG A 603 30.82 -3.40 -34.53
N ASN A 604 31.28 -4.04 -35.61
CA ASN A 604 31.76 -5.42 -35.56
C ASN A 604 33.02 -5.55 -34.69
N SER A 605 33.84 -4.52 -34.64
CA SER A 605 35.07 -4.52 -33.83
C SER A 605 34.76 -4.38 -32.33
N LEU A 606 33.82 -3.49 -31.97
CA LEU A 606 33.47 -3.19 -30.58
C LEU A 606 32.42 -4.16 -30.00
N TYR A 607 31.32 -4.26 -30.71
CA TYR A 607 30.17 -5.05 -30.25
C TYR A 607 30.33 -6.54 -30.61
N GLY A 608 31.01 -6.80 -31.69
CA GLY A 608 31.15 -8.10 -32.27
C GLY A 608 30.16 -8.38 -33.40
N ALA A 609 30.53 -9.26 -34.30
CA ALA A 609 29.70 -9.83 -35.32
C ALA A 609 29.35 -11.28 -34.94
N GLU A 610 28.07 -11.66 -34.96
CA GLU A 610 27.68 -13.06 -34.87
C GLU A 610 27.98 -13.71 -36.22
N ALA A 611 28.98 -14.59 -36.23
CA ALA A 611 29.41 -15.29 -37.46
C ALA A 611 28.44 -16.44 -37.79
N THR A 612 28.05 -17.19 -36.76
CA THR A 612 27.12 -18.33 -36.82
C THR A 612 26.70 -18.70 -35.41
N LYS A 613 25.93 -19.77 -35.29
CA LYS A 613 25.59 -20.37 -33.99
C LYS A 613 26.23 -21.74 -33.86
N TYR A 614 26.76 -21.99 -32.70
CA TYR A 614 27.32 -23.28 -32.30
C TYR A 614 26.29 -24.05 -31.49
N ARG A 615 26.05 -25.31 -31.82
CA ARG A 615 25.07 -26.15 -31.12
C ARG A 615 25.78 -27.08 -30.14
N ALA A 616 25.41 -26.98 -28.87
CA ALA A 616 25.88 -27.91 -27.83
C ALA A 616 24.65 -28.56 -27.18
N GLY A 617 24.37 -29.82 -27.57
CA GLY A 617 23.18 -30.54 -27.15
C GLY A 617 21.90 -29.94 -27.75
N GLU A 618 20.97 -29.50 -26.87
CA GLU A 618 19.70 -28.85 -27.28
C GLU A 618 19.80 -27.32 -27.40
N GLU A 619 20.89 -26.73 -26.94
CA GLU A 619 21.07 -25.27 -26.86
C GLU A 619 21.96 -24.75 -28.02
N GLU A 620 21.65 -23.55 -28.52
CA GLU A 620 22.42 -22.84 -29.52
C GLU A 620 23.15 -21.64 -28.92
N TYR A 621 24.44 -21.55 -29.08
CA TYR A 621 25.30 -20.48 -28.62
C TYR A 621 25.85 -19.64 -29.80
N PRO A 622 25.76 -18.29 -29.70
CA PRO A 622 26.33 -17.47 -30.78
C PRO A 622 27.86 -17.56 -30.82
N VAL A 623 28.40 -17.79 -32.00
CA VAL A 623 29.85 -17.62 -32.28
C VAL A 623 30.08 -16.14 -32.59
N GLN A 624 30.53 -15.39 -31.57
CA GLN A 624 30.73 -13.95 -31.66
C GLN A 624 32.19 -13.65 -31.99
N LEU A 625 32.39 -12.90 -33.07
CA LEU A 625 33.71 -12.43 -33.51
C LEU A 625 33.87 -10.96 -33.17
N ARG A 626 34.87 -10.63 -32.37
CA ARG A 626 35.20 -9.25 -31.97
C ARG A 626 36.71 -9.04 -31.79
N VAL A 627 37.14 -7.79 -31.70
CA VAL A 627 38.51 -7.44 -31.41
C VAL A 627 38.89 -7.74 -29.98
N LYS A 628 40.13 -8.08 -29.68
CA LYS A 628 40.63 -8.30 -28.31
C LYS A 628 40.38 -7.11 -27.42
N GLU A 629 40.19 -7.38 -26.15
CA GLU A 629 39.80 -6.40 -25.13
C GLU A 629 40.77 -5.21 -25.04
N ASP A 630 42.05 -5.48 -25.00
CA ASP A 630 43.10 -4.44 -24.95
C ASP A 630 42.98 -3.40 -26.09
N MET A 631 42.56 -3.88 -27.27
CA MET A 631 42.35 -2.99 -28.43
C MET A 631 41.02 -2.27 -28.39
N ARG A 632 40.00 -2.84 -27.77
CA ARG A 632 38.66 -2.21 -27.63
C ARG A 632 38.66 -1.02 -26.69
N HIS A 633 39.54 -1.01 -25.72
CA HIS A 633 39.71 0.10 -24.77
C HIS A 633 40.56 1.26 -25.30
N ASN A 634 41.07 1.14 -26.55
CA ASN A 634 41.90 2.16 -27.20
C ASN A 634 41.27 2.61 -28.52
N ALA A 635 40.68 3.82 -28.51
CA ALA A 635 40.03 4.39 -29.71
C ALA A 635 40.96 4.59 -30.89
N ASP A 636 42.24 4.95 -30.65
CA ASP A 636 43.22 5.10 -31.71
C ASP A 636 43.60 3.76 -32.34
N ALA A 637 43.68 2.71 -31.52
CA ALA A 637 43.94 1.36 -32.04
C ALA A 637 42.77 0.88 -32.91
N LEU A 638 41.53 1.19 -32.51
CA LEU A 638 40.34 0.85 -33.31
C LEU A 638 40.29 1.59 -34.63
N LEU A 639 40.63 2.88 -34.65
CA LEU A 639 40.69 3.66 -35.91
C LEU A 639 41.80 3.22 -36.85
N ASN A 640 42.85 2.63 -36.34
CA ASN A 640 43.93 2.10 -37.18
C ASN A 640 43.62 0.70 -37.74
N LEU A 641 42.48 0.10 -37.42
CA LEU A 641 42.06 -1.15 -38.03
C LEU A 641 41.79 -0.96 -39.53
N PRO A 642 42.31 -1.85 -40.38
CA PRO A 642 42.14 -1.74 -41.84
C PRO A 642 40.73 -2.12 -42.24
N LEU A 643 40.07 -1.26 -42.98
CA LEU A 643 38.86 -1.55 -43.74
C LEU A 643 39.28 -2.28 -45.00
N THR A 644 38.85 -3.54 -45.15
CA THR A 644 39.05 -4.33 -46.36
C THR A 644 37.75 -4.27 -47.19
N PHE A 645 37.85 -3.79 -48.40
CA PHE A 645 36.73 -3.69 -49.32
C PHE A 645 37.15 -4.02 -50.73
N ARG A 646 36.18 -4.43 -51.56
CA ARG A 646 36.44 -4.70 -52.97
C ARG A 646 36.16 -3.43 -53.75
N GLU A 647 37.21 -2.91 -54.47
CA GLU A 647 37.06 -1.76 -55.32
C GLU A 647 36.18 -2.15 -56.54
N MET A 648 35.07 -1.43 -56.73
CA MET A 648 34.10 -1.77 -57.79
C MET A 648 34.71 -1.59 -59.20
N SER A 649 35.65 -0.69 -59.36
CA SER A 649 36.26 -0.36 -60.66
C SER A 649 37.30 -1.40 -61.15
N SER A 650 38.13 -1.87 -60.26
CA SER A 650 39.21 -2.82 -60.53
C SER A 650 38.91 -4.27 -60.12
N GLY A 651 37.90 -4.46 -59.30
CA GLY A 651 37.59 -5.77 -58.69
C GLY A 651 38.64 -6.22 -57.67
N GLN A 652 39.69 -5.42 -57.40
CA GLN A 652 40.76 -5.74 -56.47
C GLN A 652 40.34 -5.42 -55.00
N PHE A 653 40.93 -6.16 -54.09
CA PHE A 653 40.76 -5.88 -52.66
C PHE A 653 41.75 -4.78 -52.22
N ARG A 654 41.22 -3.72 -51.61
CA ARG A 654 42.00 -2.67 -50.98
C ARG A 654 41.86 -2.66 -49.49
N GLN A 655 42.91 -2.22 -48.81
CA GLN A 655 42.92 -2.04 -47.35
C GLN A 655 43.30 -0.61 -47.05
N VAL A 656 42.42 0.08 -46.31
CA VAL A 656 42.64 1.46 -45.90
C VAL A 656 42.36 1.53 -44.37
N PRO A 657 43.31 2.06 -43.58
CA PRO A 657 43.05 2.25 -42.16
C PRO A 657 41.92 3.28 -41.97
N MET A 658 40.99 3.01 -41.04
CA MET A 658 39.88 3.93 -40.77
C MET A 658 40.37 5.33 -40.40
N SER A 659 41.54 5.45 -39.76
CA SER A 659 42.19 6.75 -39.42
C SER A 659 42.48 7.63 -40.61
N ALA A 660 42.60 7.06 -41.82
CA ALA A 660 42.81 7.84 -43.05
C ALA A 660 41.55 8.60 -43.48
N VAL A 661 40.36 8.10 -43.15
CA VAL A 661 39.07 8.62 -43.59
C VAL A 661 38.15 9.10 -42.45
N ALA A 662 38.54 8.88 -41.20
CA ALA A 662 37.74 9.24 -40.02
C ALA A 662 38.62 9.74 -38.88
N LYS A 663 38.06 10.62 -38.02
CA LYS A 663 38.68 11.09 -36.78
C LYS A 663 37.69 10.93 -35.61
N VAL A 664 38.21 10.75 -34.38
CA VAL A 664 37.40 10.75 -33.16
C VAL A 664 37.37 12.15 -32.56
N GLU A 665 36.20 12.61 -32.24
CA GLU A 665 35.98 13.83 -31.46
C GLU A 665 35.31 13.43 -30.15
N TYR A 666 35.96 13.75 -29.03
CA TYR A 666 35.34 13.54 -27.70
C TYR A 666 34.42 14.71 -27.38
N THR A 667 33.20 14.41 -27.17
CA THR A 667 32.15 15.40 -26.89
C THR A 667 31.25 14.89 -25.74
N SER A 668 30.28 15.66 -25.36
CA SER A 668 29.23 15.27 -24.42
C SER A 668 27.85 15.48 -25.04
N THR A 669 26.93 14.62 -24.69
CA THR A 669 25.54 14.71 -25.14
C THR A 669 24.59 14.55 -23.97
N PHE A 670 23.29 14.83 -24.20
CA PHE A 670 22.24 14.57 -23.22
C PHE A 670 21.89 13.10 -23.20
N GLY A 671 21.67 12.55 -21.99
CA GLY A 671 21.30 11.13 -21.82
C GLY A 671 19.89 10.81 -22.27
N GLY A 672 18.95 11.73 -22.05
CA GLY A 672 17.55 11.62 -22.45
C GLY A 672 16.86 12.97 -22.27
N ILE A 673 15.79 13.19 -23.01
CA ILE A 673 14.97 14.40 -22.95
C ILE A 673 13.53 13.97 -22.63
N ASN A 674 13.04 14.37 -21.46
CA ASN A 674 11.68 14.09 -21.02
C ASN A 674 10.70 15.12 -21.59
N ARG A 675 9.49 14.67 -21.90
CA ARG A 675 8.37 15.54 -22.27
C ARG A 675 7.13 15.17 -21.49
N LYS A 676 6.42 16.20 -21.04
CA LYS A 676 5.09 16.10 -20.40
C LYS A 676 4.15 17.06 -21.13
N ASN A 677 3.00 16.57 -21.57
CA ASN A 677 2.04 17.35 -22.33
C ASN A 677 2.67 18.06 -23.56
N GLN A 678 3.52 17.34 -24.30
CA GLN A 678 4.24 17.77 -25.50
C GLN A 678 5.34 18.83 -25.29
N LYS A 679 5.49 19.40 -24.09
CA LYS A 679 6.58 20.31 -23.75
C LYS A 679 7.76 19.54 -23.15
N ARG A 680 8.98 20.02 -23.41
CA ARG A 680 10.17 19.51 -22.74
C ARG A 680 10.11 19.87 -21.27
N VAL A 681 10.49 18.94 -20.41
CA VAL A 681 10.52 19.13 -18.98
C VAL A 681 11.86 18.70 -18.39
N VAL A 682 12.30 19.45 -17.40
CA VAL A 682 13.42 19.08 -16.54
C VAL A 682 12.94 19.13 -15.11
N THR A 683 13.21 18.08 -14.36
CA THR A 683 12.71 17.93 -13.00
C THR A 683 13.85 17.94 -11.99
N LEU A 684 13.73 18.75 -10.95
CA LEU A 684 14.59 18.74 -9.79
C LEU A 684 13.89 18.05 -8.64
N GLY A 685 14.37 16.89 -8.24
CA GLY A 685 13.79 16.10 -7.14
C GLY A 685 14.71 16.04 -5.93
N SER A 686 14.10 16.01 -4.72
CA SER A 686 14.82 15.78 -3.47
C SER A 686 13.92 15.10 -2.45
N ASN A 687 14.52 14.34 -1.53
CA ASN A 687 13.86 13.94 -0.29
C ASN A 687 13.92 15.10 0.72
N VAL A 688 13.09 15.00 1.75
CA VAL A 688 13.12 15.92 2.91
C VAL A 688 13.87 15.23 4.05
N LEU A 689 14.81 15.94 4.67
CA LEU A 689 15.58 15.46 5.81
C LEU A 689 14.65 15.19 7.01
N GLU A 690 14.99 14.19 7.79
CA GLU A 690 14.27 13.85 9.02
C GLU A 690 14.25 15.04 10.00
N GLY A 691 13.07 15.31 10.58
CA GLY A 691 12.84 16.45 11.47
C GLY A 691 12.32 17.71 10.77
N PHE A 692 12.27 17.76 9.44
CA PHE A 692 11.68 18.88 8.70
C PHE A 692 10.27 18.53 8.18
N ASN A 693 9.40 19.53 8.11
CA ASN A 693 8.06 19.37 7.56
C ASN A 693 8.07 19.59 6.04
N THR A 694 7.64 18.58 5.29
CA THR A 694 7.60 18.62 3.82
C THR A 694 6.78 19.82 3.29
N ASN A 695 5.62 20.08 3.88
CA ASN A 695 4.75 21.16 3.43
C ASN A 695 5.38 22.55 3.68
N GLU A 696 6.01 22.73 4.83
CA GLU A 696 6.70 23.97 5.16
C GLU A 696 7.90 24.23 4.23
N THR A 697 8.68 23.17 3.97
CA THR A 697 9.82 23.23 3.03
C THR A 697 9.32 23.56 1.62
N ASN A 698 8.26 22.93 1.15
CA ASN A 698 7.67 23.20 -0.16
C ASN A 698 7.08 24.62 -0.26
N ASP A 699 6.50 25.14 0.82
CA ASP A 699 6.01 26.52 0.85
C ASP A 699 7.14 27.55 0.79
N GLN A 700 8.27 27.27 1.43
CA GLN A 700 9.48 28.09 1.31
C GLN A 700 10.02 28.05 -0.13
N ILE A 701 10.08 26.88 -0.74
CA ILE A 701 10.49 26.70 -2.15
C ILE A 701 9.54 27.47 -3.08
N ARG A 702 8.22 27.35 -2.90
CA ARG A 702 7.21 28.05 -3.71
C ARG A 702 7.39 29.55 -3.66
N ARG A 703 7.60 30.12 -2.47
CA ARG A 703 7.86 31.57 -2.31
C ARG A 703 9.16 31.99 -2.97
N ALA A 704 10.21 31.19 -2.86
CA ALA A 704 11.50 31.44 -3.47
C ALA A 704 11.43 31.45 -5.00
N VAL A 705 10.78 30.44 -5.57
CA VAL A 705 10.65 30.26 -7.03
C VAL A 705 9.71 31.32 -7.63
N ALA A 706 8.65 31.74 -6.93
CA ALA A 706 7.73 32.80 -7.39
C ALA A 706 8.43 34.15 -7.60
N GLY A 707 9.56 34.37 -6.94
CA GLY A 707 10.39 35.58 -7.11
C GLY A 707 11.32 35.54 -8.32
N LEU A 708 11.46 34.40 -9.01
CA LEU A 708 12.34 34.26 -10.18
C LEU A 708 11.69 34.85 -11.44
N LYS A 709 12.43 35.71 -12.14
CA LYS A 709 12.04 36.16 -13.49
C LYS A 709 12.34 35.06 -14.50
N ILE A 710 11.27 34.50 -15.06
CA ILE A 710 11.29 33.40 -16.03
C ILE A 710 10.93 33.99 -17.40
N PRO A 711 11.58 33.56 -18.52
CA PRO A 711 11.18 33.95 -19.87
C PRO A 711 9.75 33.52 -20.20
N GLU A 712 9.10 34.23 -21.10
CA GLU A 712 7.77 33.85 -21.60
C GLU A 712 7.81 32.46 -22.26
N GLY A 713 6.78 31.65 -22.02
CA GLY A 713 6.70 30.28 -22.53
C GLY A 713 7.29 29.19 -21.62
N TYR A 714 7.96 29.57 -20.53
CA TYR A 714 8.50 28.66 -19.52
C TYR A 714 7.64 28.70 -18.26
N ASP A 715 7.55 27.56 -17.58
CA ASP A 715 6.77 27.44 -16.34
C ASP A 715 7.54 26.61 -15.30
N ILE A 716 7.37 26.95 -14.03
CA ILE A 716 7.92 26.19 -12.90
C ILE A 716 6.79 25.79 -11.97
N LYS A 717 6.63 24.47 -11.78
CA LYS A 717 5.60 23.91 -10.92
C LYS A 717 6.21 22.99 -9.87
N LEU A 718 5.62 23.00 -8.68
CA LEU A 718 5.83 21.95 -7.70
C LEU A 718 4.86 20.81 -8.03
N THR A 719 5.40 19.64 -8.34
CA THR A 719 4.68 18.42 -8.75
C THR A 719 5.00 17.26 -7.80
N GLY A 720 4.74 16.03 -8.22
CA GLY A 720 4.99 14.84 -7.41
C GLY A 720 4.08 14.78 -6.19
N GLU A 721 4.62 14.41 -5.02
CA GLU A 721 3.83 14.26 -3.79
C GLU A 721 2.97 15.49 -3.47
N GLN A 722 3.43 16.69 -3.79
CA GLN A 722 2.68 17.93 -3.53
C GLN A 722 1.44 18.06 -4.43
N GLU A 723 1.55 17.69 -5.71
CA GLU A 723 0.44 17.66 -6.66
C GLU A 723 -0.58 16.60 -6.24
N ASP A 724 -0.10 15.38 -5.95
CA ASP A 724 -0.93 14.27 -5.49
C ASP A 724 -1.68 14.61 -4.18
N GLN A 725 -1.02 15.32 -3.27
CA GLN A 725 -1.60 15.76 -2.01
C GLN A 725 -2.72 16.78 -2.23
N GLN A 726 -2.53 17.73 -3.13
CA GLN A 726 -3.54 18.73 -3.46
C GLN A 726 -4.75 18.07 -4.13
N GLU A 727 -4.52 17.24 -5.15
CA GLU A 727 -5.59 16.52 -5.85
C GLU A 727 -6.39 15.62 -4.89
N THR A 728 -5.69 14.94 -3.98
CA THR A 728 -6.31 14.12 -2.93
C THR A 728 -7.17 14.97 -2.01
N GLY A 729 -6.67 16.12 -1.56
CA GLY A 729 -7.42 17.02 -0.68
C GLY A 729 -8.68 17.59 -1.35
N GLU A 730 -8.58 17.99 -2.61
CA GLU A 730 -9.72 18.46 -3.41
C GLU A 730 -10.76 17.35 -3.60
N PHE A 731 -10.29 16.15 -3.96
CA PHE A 731 -11.19 14.99 -4.12
C PHE A 731 -11.89 14.60 -2.81
N LEU A 732 -11.18 14.53 -1.70
CA LEU A 732 -11.78 14.19 -0.39
C LEU A 732 -12.78 15.27 0.05
N GLY A 733 -12.51 16.54 -0.23
CA GLY A 733 -13.46 17.63 0.00
C GLY A 733 -14.73 17.47 -0.84
N PHE A 734 -14.58 17.13 -2.11
CA PHE A 734 -15.71 16.84 -3.00
C PHE A 734 -16.47 15.58 -2.54
N ALA A 735 -15.76 14.50 -2.22
CA ALA A 735 -16.35 13.26 -1.72
C ALA A 735 -17.14 13.48 -0.43
N MET A 736 -16.64 14.31 0.50
CA MET A 736 -17.33 14.69 1.72
C MET A 736 -18.62 15.46 1.40
N MET A 737 -18.59 16.39 0.46
CA MET A 737 -19.79 17.16 0.05
C MET A 737 -20.86 16.22 -0.53
N VAL A 738 -20.48 15.33 -1.44
CA VAL A 738 -21.39 14.32 -2.03
C VAL A 738 -21.93 13.37 -0.95
N ALA A 739 -21.07 12.90 -0.05
CA ALA A 739 -21.47 12.06 1.08
C ALA A 739 -22.53 12.74 1.96
N LEU A 740 -22.30 14.01 2.35
CA LEU A 740 -23.25 14.76 3.15
C LEU A 740 -24.58 14.99 2.40
N MET A 741 -24.54 15.19 1.09
CA MET A 741 -25.74 15.31 0.27
C MET A 741 -26.52 13.99 0.22
N LEU A 742 -25.83 12.87 0.01
CA LEU A 742 -26.46 11.53 0.03
C LEU A 742 -27.08 11.22 1.40
N ILE A 743 -26.34 11.47 2.47
CA ILE A 743 -26.85 11.32 3.85
C ILE A 743 -28.08 12.18 4.05
N LEU A 744 -28.08 13.46 3.62
CA LEU A 744 -29.23 14.35 3.71
C LEU A 744 -30.46 13.76 2.99
N VAL A 745 -30.31 13.29 1.76
CA VAL A 745 -31.40 12.70 0.97
C VAL A 745 -31.98 11.48 1.66
N ILE A 746 -31.14 10.55 2.13
CA ILE A 746 -31.56 9.34 2.86
C ILE A 746 -32.36 9.75 4.11
N MET A 747 -31.85 10.70 4.88
CA MET A 747 -32.48 11.11 6.12
C MET A 747 -33.77 11.91 5.88
N VAL A 748 -33.84 12.76 4.84
CA VAL A 748 -35.09 13.47 4.49
C VAL A 748 -36.17 12.47 4.13
N THR A 749 -35.82 11.42 3.40
CA THR A 749 -36.74 10.32 3.06
C THR A 749 -37.20 9.58 4.31
N GLN A 750 -36.30 9.29 5.27
CA GLN A 750 -36.61 8.59 6.50
C GLN A 750 -37.51 9.41 7.42
N PHE A 751 -37.21 10.70 7.63
CA PHE A 751 -37.94 11.53 8.61
C PHE A 751 -39.12 12.31 8.03
N ASN A 752 -39.31 12.32 6.72
CA ASN A 752 -40.25 13.17 6.00
C ASN A 752 -40.18 14.64 6.48
N SER A 753 -39.00 15.12 6.68
CA SER A 753 -38.67 16.44 7.23
C SER A 753 -37.26 16.86 6.86
N VAL A 754 -37.04 18.11 6.52
CA VAL A 754 -35.71 18.66 6.22
C VAL A 754 -34.98 19.13 7.49
N ALA A 755 -35.74 19.64 8.47
CA ALA A 755 -35.15 20.24 9.67
C ALA A 755 -34.46 19.25 10.62
N LYS A 756 -34.98 18.03 10.74
CA LYS A 756 -34.40 16.98 11.58
C LYS A 756 -33.10 16.43 11.00
N PRO A 757 -33.02 16.10 9.70
CA PRO A 757 -31.75 15.75 9.06
C PRO A 757 -30.66 16.78 9.27
N ILE A 758 -30.94 18.05 9.00
CA ILE A 758 -29.94 19.12 9.20
C ILE A 758 -29.43 19.15 10.64
N LEU A 759 -30.34 18.99 11.62
CA LEU A 759 -29.99 18.92 13.03
C LEU A 759 -29.05 17.75 13.32
N ILE A 760 -29.33 16.56 12.79
CA ILE A 760 -28.47 15.39 13.01
C ILE A 760 -27.12 15.57 12.29
N MET A 761 -27.12 16.10 11.09
CA MET A 761 -25.88 16.34 10.33
C MET A 761 -24.90 17.32 11.01
N THR A 762 -25.38 18.22 11.87
CA THR A 762 -24.47 19.07 12.65
C THR A 762 -23.56 18.26 13.58
N THR A 763 -23.97 17.05 13.97
CA THR A 763 -23.12 16.18 14.79
C THR A 763 -21.86 15.73 14.03
N VAL A 764 -21.92 15.64 12.70
CA VAL A 764 -20.75 15.34 11.86
C VAL A 764 -19.72 16.47 11.99
N LEU A 765 -20.16 17.71 11.87
CA LEU A 765 -19.27 18.86 12.02
C LEU A 765 -18.64 18.91 13.42
N PHE A 766 -19.44 18.65 14.45
CA PHE A 766 -18.95 18.68 15.82
C PHE A 766 -18.10 17.45 16.19
N SER A 767 -18.23 16.32 15.48
CA SER A 767 -17.36 15.16 15.72
C SER A 767 -15.89 15.44 15.36
N LEU A 768 -15.63 16.41 14.47
CA LEU A 768 -14.28 16.88 14.16
C LEU A 768 -13.54 17.40 15.40
N ILE A 769 -14.27 17.94 16.39
CA ILE A 769 -13.67 18.35 17.67
C ILE A 769 -12.91 17.15 18.30
N GLY A 770 -13.57 16.00 18.33
CA GLY A 770 -12.96 14.78 18.88
C GLY A 770 -11.73 14.34 18.12
N VAL A 771 -11.80 14.35 16.78
CA VAL A 771 -10.67 13.99 15.92
C VAL A 771 -9.50 14.92 16.17
N LEU A 772 -9.71 16.24 16.02
CA LEU A 772 -8.63 17.23 16.15
C LEU A 772 -8.01 17.22 17.55
N LEU A 773 -8.84 17.21 18.61
CA LEU A 773 -8.36 17.13 19.99
C LEU A 773 -7.55 15.85 20.23
N GLY A 774 -8.02 14.71 19.72
CA GLY A 774 -7.29 13.45 19.85
C GLY A 774 -5.90 13.54 19.25
N PHE A 775 -5.77 14.01 18.02
CA PHE A 775 -4.47 14.16 17.37
C PHE A 775 -3.56 15.16 18.09
N ILE A 776 -4.10 16.27 18.62
CA ILE A 776 -3.33 17.26 19.39
C ILE A 776 -2.86 16.69 20.72
N ILE A 777 -3.75 16.07 21.50
CA ILE A 777 -3.44 15.57 22.85
C ILE A 777 -2.41 14.44 22.80
N PHE A 778 -2.55 13.52 21.85
CA PHE A 778 -1.64 12.39 21.68
C PHE A 778 -0.45 12.69 20.76
N GLN A 779 -0.29 13.93 20.29
CA GLN A 779 0.80 14.38 19.41
C GLN A 779 1.00 13.48 18.20
N MET A 780 -0.09 13.03 17.59
CA MET A 780 -0.05 12.13 16.45
C MET A 780 0.09 12.90 15.14
N THR A 781 0.80 12.29 14.17
CA THR A 781 0.88 12.83 12.82
C THR A 781 -0.46 12.78 12.11
N VAL A 782 -0.83 13.84 11.41
CA VAL A 782 -2.04 13.91 10.60
C VAL A 782 -1.70 13.54 9.17
N SER A 783 -2.31 12.49 8.64
CA SER A 783 -2.17 12.13 7.23
C SER A 783 -3.34 12.70 6.43
N ILE A 784 -3.05 13.46 5.37
CA ILE A 784 -4.10 14.04 4.54
C ILE A 784 -4.97 12.95 3.91
N ALA A 785 -4.36 11.93 3.32
CA ALA A 785 -5.09 10.84 2.69
C ALA A 785 -5.79 9.94 3.72
N ILE A 786 -5.04 9.37 4.66
CA ILE A 786 -5.55 8.33 5.57
C ILE A 786 -6.48 8.90 6.63
N THR A 787 -6.11 10.01 7.29
CA THR A 787 -6.98 10.69 8.25
C THR A 787 -8.22 11.27 7.54
N GLY A 788 -8.04 11.80 6.31
CA GLY A 788 -9.14 12.33 5.50
C GLY A 788 -10.19 11.28 5.18
N ILE A 789 -9.79 10.07 4.73
CA ILE A 789 -10.69 8.93 4.55
C ILE A 789 -11.40 8.59 5.87
N GLY A 790 -10.68 8.60 7.00
CA GLY A 790 -11.25 8.34 8.33
C GLY A 790 -12.32 9.36 8.72
N VAL A 791 -12.12 10.64 8.43
CA VAL A 791 -13.10 11.71 8.67
C VAL A 791 -14.33 11.54 7.77
N VAL A 792 -14.14 11.18 6.50
CA VAL A 792 -15.24 10.87 5.57
C VAL A 792 -16.07 9.69 6.08
N ALA A 793 -15.42 8.61 6.50
CA ALA A 793 -16.08 7.43 7.07
C ALA A 793 -16.83 7.76 8.37
N LEU A 794 -16.24 8.56 9.23
CA LEU A 794 -16.84 9.01 10.51
C LEU A 794 -18.17 9.72 10.29
N ALA A 795 -18.32 10.49 9.21
CA ALA A 795 -19.54 11.20 8.90
C ALA A 795 -20.77 10.28 8.84
N GLY A 796 -20.63 9.11 8.21
CA GLY A 796 -21.70 8.13 8.14
C GLY A 796 -22.00 7.45 9.48
N ILE A 797 -20.95 7.09 10.22
CA ILE A 797 -21.08 6.35 11.49
C ILE A 797 -21.77 7.22 12.57
N VAL A 798 -21.39 8.50 12.65
CA VAL A 798 -21.91 9.42 13.68
C VAL A 798 -23.40 9.72 13.48
N VAL A 799 -23.85 9.89 12.24
CA VAL A 799 -25.24 10.22 11.90
C VAL A 799 -26.20 9.13 12.36
N ARG A 800 -25.81 7.87 12.26
CA ARG A 800 -26.60 6.70 12.63
C ARG A 800 -27.13 6.77 14.07
N ASN A 801 -26.27 7.11 15.03
CA ASN A 801 -26.68 7.23 16.43
C ASN A 801 -27.72 8.33 16.63
N GLY A 802 -27.60 9.43 15.89
CA GLY A 802 -28.57 10.53 15.88
C GLY A 802 -29.92 10.12 15.30
N ILE A 803 -29.95 9.28 14.24
CA ILE A 803 -31.19 8.77 13.63
C ILE A 803 -31.99 7.99 14.65
N VAL A 804 -31.39 7.01 15.31
CA VAL A 804 -32.05 6.12 16.29
C VAL A 804 -32.61 6.92 17.46
N LEU A 805 -31.90 7.94 17.92
CA LEU A 805 -32.34 8.78 19.04
C LEU A 805 -33.55 9.66 18.68
N VAL A 806 -33.46 10.34 17.51
CA VAL A 806 -34.51 11.28 17.06
C VAL A 806 -35.77 10.52 16.65
N ASP A 807 -35.64 9.38 15.95
CA ASP A 807 -36.76 8.53 15.55
C ASP A 807 -37.56 8.07 16.75
N PHE A 808 -36.90 7.53 17.77
CA PHE A 808 -37.59 7.06 18.98
C PHE A 808 -38.26 8.20 19.79
N THR A 809 -37.65 9.39 19.78
CA THR A 809 -38.28 10.58 20.37
C THR A 809 -39.58 10.94 19.63
N ASP A 810 -39.60 10.77 18.30
CA ASP A 810 -40.79 10.99 17.49
C ASP A 810 -41.88 9.93 17.74
N VAL A 811 -41.51 8.67 17.94
CA VAL A 811 -42.45 7.58 18.35
C VAL A 811 -43.14 7.96 19.65
N LEU A 812 -42.41 8.35 20.70
CA LEU A 812 -43.00 8.76 21.99
C LEU A 812 -43.91 10.00 21.86
N LYS A 813 -43.60 10.91 20.94
CA LYS A 813 -44.47 12.05 20.65
C LYS A 813 -45.80 11.60 20.01
N LYS A 814 -45.76 10.65 19.09
CA LYS A 814 -46.97 10.03 18.48
C LYS A 814 -47.81 9.31 19.51
N GLU A 815 -47.18 8.70 20.55
CA GLU A 815 -47.86 8.09 21.69
C GLU A 815 -48.44 9.10 22.70
N GLY A 816 -48.34 10.43 22.42
CA GLY A 816 -48.96 11.47 23.22
C GLY A 816 -48.07 12.07 24.31
N TYR A 817 -46.80 11.73 24.40
CA TYR A 817 -45.90 12.34 25.38
C TYR A 817 -45.64 13.82 25.05
N ARG A 818 -45.64 14.69 26.07
CA ARG A 818 -45.17 16.08 25.91
C ARG A 818 -43.72 16.11 25.42
N THR A 819 -43.38 16.97 24.47
CA THR A 819 -42.05 16.99 23.79
C THR A 819 -40.89 16.94 24.77
N ARG A 820 -40.90 17.73 25.85
CA ARG A 820 -39.84 17.72 26.86
C ARG A 820 -39.70 16.36 27.56
N ARG A 821 -40.80 15.70 27.86
CA ARG A 821 -40.81 14.36 28.46
C ARG A 821 -40.39 13.30 27.45
N ALA A 822 -40.86 13.40 26.21
CA ALA A 822 -40.46 12.52 25.12
C ALA A 822 -38.94 12.55 24.87
N ILE A 823 -38.32 13.74 24.89
CA ILE A 823 -36.85 13.86 24.74
C ILE A 823 -36.09 13.20 25.90
N ILE A 824 -36.55 13.41 27.15
CA ILE A 824 -35.87 12.87 28.34
C ILE A 824 -35.99 11.34 28.39
N GLU A 825 -37.19 10.83 28.21
CA GLU A 825 -37.44 9.38 28.28
C GLU A 825 -36.91 8.65 27.03
N GLY A 826 -37.05 9.27 25.85
CA GLY A 826 -36.48 8.74 24.61
C GLY A 826 -34.97 8.64 24.70
N GLY A 827 -34.32 9.71 25.20
CA GLY A 827 -32.87 9.68 25.46
C GLY A 827 -32.48 8.58 26.45
N ALA A 828 -33.23 8.44 27.55
CA ALA A 828 -32.93 7.43 28.57
C ALA A 828 -33.09 5.99 28.08
N VAL A 829 -34.08 5.71 27.23
CA VAL A 829 -34.28 4.36 26.65
C VAL A 829 -33.17 4.07 25.62
N ARG A 830 -32.81 5.05 24.82
CA ARG A 830 -31.78 4.90 23.77
C ARG A 830 -30.34 5.10 24.27
N PHE A 831 -30.13 5.40 25.54
CA PHE A 831 -28.80 5.53 26.14
C PHE A 831 -28.00 4.25 26.01
N ASN A 832 -28.57 3.10 26.37
CA ASN A 832 -27.92 1.81 26.33
C ASN A 832 -27.50 1.41 24.90
N PRO A 833 -28.40 1.40 23.89
CA PRO A 833 -27.99 1.07 22.52
C PRO A 833 -26.86 1.99 21.99
N VAL A 834 -26.97 3.31 22.16
CA VAL A 834 -26.00 4.28 21.65
C VAL A 834 -24.64 4.11 22.32
N VAL A 835 -24.55 3.93 23.62
CA VAL A 835 -23.28 3.71 24.32
C VAL A 835 -22.72 2.34 23.97
N LEU A 836 -23.59 1.32 23.86
CA LEU A 836 -23.16 -0.02 23.53
C LEU A 836 -22.55 -0.11 22.12
N THR A 837 -23.22 0.45 21.10
CA THR A 837 -22.72 0.46 19.73
C THR A 837 -21.43 1.25 19.65
N ALA A 838 -21.36 2.45 20.22
CA ALA A 838 -20.12 3.24 20.23
C ALA A 838 -18.97 2.51 20.92
N ALA A 839 -19.20 1.89 22.09
CA ALA A 839 -18.17 1.13 22.78
C ALA A 839 -17.73 -0.11 21.98
N ALA A 840 -18.66 -0.82 21.34
CA ALA A 840 -18.36 -1.97 20.51
C ALA A 840 -17.52 -1.57 19.28
N THR A 841 -17.88 -0.47 18.60
CA THR A 841 -17.13 0.06 17.45
C THR A 841 -15.73 0.53 17.87
N ILE A 842 -15.61 1.29 18.95
CA ILE A 842 -14.32 1.77 19.46
C ILE A 842 -13.42 0.59 19.80
N LEU A 843 -13.90 -0.39 20.59
CA LEU A 843 -13.10 -1.54 20.99
C LEU A 843 -12.84 -2.50 19.82
N GLY A 844 -13.75 -2.61 18.85
CA GLY A 844 -13.54 -3.36 17.62
C GLY A 844 -12.42 -2.77 16.74
N LEU A 845 -12.19 -1.44 16.81
CA LEU A 845 -11.13 -0.75 16.09
C LEU A 845 -9.79 -0.70 16.86
N ILE A 846 -9.77 -1.01 18.16
CA ILE A 846 -8.52 -1.00 18.95
C ILE A 846 -7.42 -1.89 18.35
N PRO A 847 -7.69 -3.14 17.92
CA PRO A 847 -6.64 -3.96 17.29
C PRO A 847 -5.99 -3.26 16.10
N LEU A 848 -6.79 -2.60 15.26
CA LEU A 848 -6.29 -1.81 14.13
C LEU A 848 -5.54 -0.55 14.58
N ALA A 849 -6.03 0.13 15.62
CA ALA A 849 -5.47 1.41 16.08
C ALA A 849 -4.11 1.25 16.77
N VAL A 850 -3.90 0.18 17.55
CA VAL A 850 -2.68 -0.07 18.32
C VAL A 850 -1.84 -1.24 17.82
N GLY A 851 -2.34 -2.01 16.83
CA GLY A 851 -1.68 -3.20 16.34
C GLY A 851 -1.62 -4.33 17.33
N LEU A 852 -2.67 -4.48 18.13
CA LEU A 852 -2.77 -5.62 19.04
C LEU A 852 -2.95 -6.91 18.24
N ASN A 853 -1.93 -7.74 18.24
CA ASN A 853 -1.97 -9.06 17.62
C ASN A 853 -1.67 -10.14 18.65
N ILE A 854 -2.46 -11.20 18.59
CA ILE A 854 -2.30 -12.42 19.40
C ILE A 854 -2.32 -13.57 18.42
N ASN A 855 -1.23 -14.29 18.31
CA ASN A 855 -1.18 -15.45 17.44
C ASN A 855 -1.93 -16.63 18.09
N PHE A 856 -3.20 -16.75 17.78
CA PHE A 856 -4.05 -17.82 18.34
C PHE A 856 -3.64 -19.21 17.89
N TRP A 857 -3.07 -19.35 16.69
CA TRP A 857 -2.58 -20.63 16.19
C TRP A 857 -1.37 -21.11 16.99
N GLU A 858 -0.42 -20.23 17.25
CA GLU A 858 0.74 -20.55 18.09
C GLU A 858 0.38 -20.71 19.56
N LEU A 859 -0.57 -19.92 20.06
CA LEU A 859 -1.12 -20.08 21.40
C LEU A 859 -1.66 -21.51 21.60
N ILE A 860 -2.40 -22.03 20.62
CA ILE A 860 -3.01 -23.35 20.70
C ILE A 860 -2.00 -24.47 20.53
N ASN A 861 -1.06 -24.32 19.55
CA ASN A 861 -0.12 -25.38 19.20
C ASN A 861 1.15 -25.37 20.05
N LEU A 862 1.76 -24.20 20.26
CA LEU A 862 3.05 -24.03 20.91
C LEU A 862 2.95 -23.50 22.35
N ARG A 863 1.74 -23.19 22.83
CA ARG A 863 1.47 -22.57 24.13
C ARG A 863 2.19 -21.22 24.33
N SER A 864 2.56 -20.58 23.23
CA SER A 864 3.20 -19.26 23.21
C SER A 864 2.27 -18.25 22.51
N PRO A 865 1.66 -17.30 23.23
CA PRO A 865 0.68 -16.40 22.62
C PRO A 865 1.28 -15.34 21.68
N GLN A 866 2.61 -15.18 21.66
CA GLN A 866 3.31 -14.17 20.87
C GLN A 866 2.53 -12.85 20.77
N ILE A 867 2.23 -12.26 21.92
CA ILE A 867 1.48 -11.00 21.99
C ILE A 867 2.44 -9.87 21.61
N HIS A 868 2.10 -9.13 20.56
CA HIS A 868 2.83 -7.94 20.20
C HIS A 868 1.90 -6.76 19.95
N LEU A 869 2.44 -5.58 20.17
CA LEU A 869 1.79 -4.29 19.90
C LEU A 869 2.56 -3.60 18.77
N GLY A 870 1.82 -3.01 17.85
CA GLY A 870 2.40 -2.36 16.68
C GLY A 870 2.68 -3.33 15.53
N SER A 871 2.69 -2.79 14.34
CA SER A 871 3.11 -3.43 13.08
C SER A 871 3.35 -2.33 12.05
N ASP A 872 4.05 -2.65 10.97
CA ASP A 872 4.23 -1.71 9.86
C ASP A 872 2.89 -1.22 9.30
N SER A 873 1.92 -2.11 9.29
CA SER A 873 0.55 -1.84 8.85
C SER A 873 -0.17 -0.81 9.73
N VAL A 874 0.08 -0.84 11.05
CA VAL A 874 -0.53 0.10 12.01
C VAL A 874 0.02 1.50 11.83
N ALA A 875 1.29 1.63 11.52
CA ALA A 875 1.89 2.94 11.25
C ALA A 875 1.18 3.63 10.08
N PHE A 876 0.81 2.86 9.04
CA PHE A 876 0.12 3.37 7.85
C PHE A 876 -1.38 3.61 8.11
N TRP A 877 -2.11 2.64 8.66
CA TRP A 877 -3.57 2.68 8.80
C TRP A 877 -4.07 3.22 10.16
N GLY A 878 -3.19 3.31 11.16
CA GLY A 878 -3.51 3.80 12.50
C GLY A 878 -4.22 5.15 12.50
N PRO A 879 -3.78 6.17 11.76
CA PRO A 879 -4.45 7.46 11.72
C PRO A 879 -5.91 7.42 11.30
N LEU A 880 -6.30 6.47 10.41
CA LEU A 880 -7.70 6.24 10.05
C LEU A 880 -8.50 5.70 11.24
N ALA A 881 -7.99 4.65 11.89
CA ALA A 881 -8.65 4.04 13.03
C ALA A 881 -8.79 5.02 14.20
N TRP A 882 -7.73 5.77 14.53
CA TRP A 882 -7.74 6.76 15.59
C TRP A 882 -8.66 7.93 15.29
N SER A 883 -8.78 8.40 14.04
CA SER A 883 -9.73 9.45 13.68
C SER A 883 -11.18 9.02 13.94
N ILE A 884 -11.51 7.75 13.65
CA ILE A 884 -12.83 7.20 13.95
C ILE A 884 -13.02 7.04 15.47
N VAL A 885 -12.03 6.49 16.19
CA VAL A 885 -12.10 6.27 17.64
C VAL A 885 -12.28 7.60 18.39
N PHE A 886 -11.47 8.60 18.11
CA PHE A 886 -11.58 9.92 18.75
C PHE A 886 -12.87 10.65 18.36
N GLY A 887 -13.17 10.64 17.05
CA GLY A 887 -14.37 11.28 16.55
C GLY A 887 -15.65 10.66 17.10
N LEU A 888 -15.75 9.32 17.12
CA LEU A 888 -16.93 8.61 17.65
C LEU A 888 -17.06 8.74 19.17
N SER A 889 -15.94 8.71 19.91
CA SER A 889 -15.97 8.93 21.37
C SER A 889 -16.59 10.26 21.72
N PHE A 890 -16.17 11.32 21.05
CA PHE A 890 -16.72 12.66 21.26
C PHE A 890 -18.14 12.80 20.70
N ALA A 891 -18.38 12.25 19.51
CA ALA A 891 -19.70 12.27 18.87
C ALA A 891 -20.78 11.55 19.70
N THR A 892 -20.43 10.49 20.41
CA THR A 892 -21.36 9.78 21.30
C THR A 892 -21.85 10.71 22.42
N PHE A 893 -20.95 11.45 23.04
CA PHE A 893 -21.32 12.49 24.01
C PHE A 893 -22.21 13.56 23.39
N LEU A 894 -21.87 14.05 22.20
CA LEU A 894 -22.66 15.04 21.47
C LEU A 894 -24.06 14.54 21.15
N THR A 895 -24.17 13.31 20.63
CA THR A 895 -25.45 12.70 20.28
C THR A 895 -26.35 12.59 21.49
N LEU A 896 -25.80 12.21 22.63
CA LEU A 896 -26.60 12.02 23.87
C LEU A 896 -27.03 13.34 24.53
N VAL A 897 -26.27 14.45 24.37
CA VAL A 897 -26.56 15.71 25.07
C VAL A 897 -26.96 16.82 24.08
N VAL A 898 -26.21 17.02 23.02
CA VAL A 898 -26.39 18.17 22.12
C VAL A 898 -27.56 17.96 21.16
N VAL A 899 -27.73 16.77 20.60
CA VAL A 899 -28.88 16.48 19.72
C VAL A 899 -30.23 16.67 20.43
N PRO A 900 -30.47 16.19 21.66
CA PRO A 900 -31.64 16.53 22.42
C PRO A 900 -31.84 18.03 22.66
N CYS A 901 -30.77 18.77 22.95
CA CYS A 901 -30.86 20.21 23.13
C CYS A 901 -31.25 20.91 21.81
N MET A 902 -30.62 20.54 20.69
CA MET A 902 -30.95 21.10 19.37
C MET A 902 -32.38 20.76 18.95
N TYR A 903 -32.82 19.52 19.20
CA TYR A 903 -34.21 19.09 18.95
C TYR A 903 -35.19 19.93 19.76
N PHE A 904 -34.89 20.18 21.04
CA PHE A 904 -35.70 21.05 21.90
C PHE A 904 -35.75 22.52 21.42
N ILE A 905 -34.60 23.04 20.96
CA ILE A 905 -34.49 24.39 20.37
C ILE A 905 -35.37 24.47 19.12
N LEU A 906 -35.22 23.50 18.20
CA LEU A 906 -36.00 23.43 16.94
C LEU A 906 -37.51 23.46 17.25
N TYR A 907 -37.94 22.63 18.18
CA TYR A 907 -39.36 22.59 18.60
C TYR A 907 -39.80 23.94 19.18
N THR A 908 -39.02 24.56 20.05
CA THR A 908 -39.35 25.84 20.67
C THR A 908 -39.42 26.95 19.63
N VAL A 909 -38.51 26.99 18.65
CA VAL A 909 -38.52 27.92 17.52
C VAL A 909 -39.77 27.71 16.66
N GLN A 910 -40.10 26.48 16.32
CA GLN A 910 -41.30 26.14 15.55
C GLN A 910 -42.57 26.61 16.26
N LEU A 911 -42.66 26.39 17.59
CA LEU A 911 -43.78 26.89 18.37
C LEU A 911 -43.88 28.41 18.37
N ARG A 912 -42.80 29.14 18.54
CA ARG A 912 -42.75 30.60 18.47
C ARG A 912 -43.19 31.10 17.10
N LEU A 913 -42.70 30.49 16.02
CA LEU A 913 -43.11 30.84 14.66
C LEU A 913 -44.58 30.57 14.38
N ARG A 914 -45.12 29.43 14.87
CA ARG A 914 -46.56 29.13 14.75
C ARG A 914 -47.37 30.14 15.52
N ARG A 915 -46.97 30.51 16.75
CA ARG A 915 -47.67 31.53 17.55
C ARG A 915 -47.61 32.91 16.86
N SER A 916 -46.46 33.29 16.32
CA SER A 916 -46.32 34.56 15.61
C SER A 916 -47.14 34.63 14.33
N ARG A 917 -47.27 33.53 13.59
CA ARG A 917 -48.13 33.39 12.41
C ARG A 917 -49.62 33.48 12.82
N LEU A 918 -49.99 32.81 13.91
CA LEU A 918 -51.36 32.86 14.43
C LEU A 918 -51.71 34.29 14.90
N HIS A 919 -50.83 34.96 15.63
CA HIS A 919 -51.00 36.35 16.01
C HIS A 919 -51.06 37.30 14.81
N ARG A 920 -50.33 37.03 13.75
CA ARG A 920 -50.38 37.82 12.50
C ARG A 920 -51.73 37.56 11.78
N ALA A 921 -52.15 36.30 11.63
CA ALA A 921 -53.43 35.93 11.03
C ALA A 921 -54.63 36.51 11.81
N ILE A 922 -54.55 36.52 13.14
CA ILE A 922 -55.57 37.17 13.99
C ILE A 922 -55.58 38.71 13.81
N ARG A 923 -54.41 39.36 13.67
CA ARG A 923 -54.31 40.78 13.42
C ARG A 923 -54.77 41.16 12.01
N GLU A 924 -54.60 40.32 11.04
CA GLU A 924 -55.00 40.51 9.64
C GLU A 924 -56.44 40.11 9.36
N GLY A 925 -57.25 39.75 10.40
CA GLY A 925 -58.67 39.49 10.32
C GLY A 925 -59.07 38.29 9.46
N VAL A 926 -58.14 37.41 9.16
CA VAL A 926 -58.42 36.20 8.36
C VAL A 926 -58.95 35.11 9.27
N HIS A 927 -60.30 35.03 9.32
CA HIS A 927 -60.99 33.86 9.91
C HIS A 927 -60.71 32.65 8.99
N ASN A 928 -59.91 31.68 9.44
CA ASN A 928 -59.70 30.40 8.75
C ASN A 928 -60.78 29.40 9.26
N PRO A 929 -61.74 28.96 8.43
CA PRO A 929 -62.81 28.06 8.86
C PRO A 929 -62.51 26.58 8.62
N THR A 930 -61.26 26.13 8.70
CA THR A 930 -60.93 24.70 8.56
C THR A 930 -59.98 24.23 9.66
N ALA A 931 -60.54 23.93 10.82
CA ALA A 931 -59.98 23.09 11.84
C ALA A 931 -60.84 21.81 11.99
N HIS A 932 -60.83 20.96 11.00
CA HIS A 932 -61.27 19.54 11.07
C HIS A 932 -60.30 18.72 10.24
N HIS A 933 -59.52 17.89 10.90
CA HIS A 933 -58.91 16.58 10.71
C HIS A 933 -57.51 16.50 11.29
#